data_af2851f75fd459e93ec51c47e7b769bd
#
_entry.id   af2851f75fd459e93ec51c47e7b769bd
#
_cell.length_a   1.000
_cell.length_b   1.000
_cell.length_c   1.000
_cell.angle_alpha   90.00
_cell.angle_beta   90.00
_cell.angle_gamma   90.00
#
_symmetry.space_group_name_H-M   'P 1'
#
loop_
_entity.id
_entity.type
_entity.pdbx_description
1 polymer ?
#
loop_
_entity_poly.entity_id
_entity_poly.type
_entity_poly.pdbx_seq_one_letter_code
_entity_poly.pdbx_strand_id
1 'polypeptide(L)'
;MSVTFNEEKKIFRLDTEKSTYVMGVSPEGFLGHIYYGDRLFMEADNYLLRMEEPPYTPSVNKREKSAFLDFFPMEYPTGGIGDYRESCLNIRNAAGNMGCELHYTGHEIYKGKKGLKGLPASFATEDEVETLEITLKDADLDLEVVLSYTAFEKENVITRSVRVQNQGKEDLRIEKILSVCLDMDNENFSMLSLHGTWARERHIQTGELHYGKQVISSARGESSHQEHPFIALVTNGTEQENGKVYAMHFVYSGNFMAETELCQFDNLRMTMGINPEEFSWLLTPGEEFQAPEVVIVYSGNGLGAMTRSYHDFYRNHLIRSKFKYEKRPILINNWEATYFDFNTDKLRDIAREAKKCGIEMLVMDDGWFGKRNSDNCSLGDWKVNEEKITGGLKHLVDEVNKIGLQFGIWFEPEMISPDSDLYRAHPDWAIQIQGREATQSRNQYVLDFSRLEVRDYAYECVASVLRSANIAYVKWDMNRQLSDLGSSYLPKERQQELFHRYVLGVYELQERLVTEFPDLLLENCSGGGARFDPGMLYYSPQIWCSDNTDAVERLMIQEGSALIYPLSVIGAHVSDCPNHSVGRVTPFETRGHVALAGTFGYELDITKIPEEDRALIPEQTATYNKYRHLIQQGEYYRIASYRENHKYDCWALSSQDKKEVLVTYVQVLGVPNSHSRKVFLRGFDPKVTYRLEGTEETYTGEMLMKGGFLMKDFWGDFKSRLYHFTAK
;
A
#
# COMPACT_ATOMS: atom_id res chain seq x y z
N MET A 1 25.53 15.79 1.85
CA MET A 1 24.90 15.46 3.15
C MET A 1 23.46 15.91 3.05
N SER A 2 22.55 14.96 3.14
CA SER A 2 21.11 15.23 3.14
C SER A 2 20.61 15.65 4.52
N VAL A 3 21.36 15.38 5.59
CA VAL A 3 21.01 15.72 6.97
C VAL A 3 22.10 16.62 7.58
N THR A 4 21.68 17.74 8.18
CA THR A 4 22.57 18.67 8.87
C THR A 4 21.97 19.14 10.20
N PHE A 5 22.85 19.48 11.16
CA PHE A 5 22.46 20.08 12.42
C PHE A 5 23.27 21.35 12.67
N ASN A 6 22.60 22.44 12.95
CA ASN A 6 23.22 23.69 13.39
C ASN A 6 23.21 23.76 14.91
N GLU A 7 24.36 23.58 15.53
CA GLU A 7 24.54 23.52 17.00
C GLU A 7 24.16 24.82 17.70
N GLU A 8 24.47 25.98 17.10
CA GLU A 8 24.20 27.29 17.70
C GLU A 8 22.70 27.61 17.72
N LYS A 9 22.04 27.35 16.59
CA LYS A 9 20.59 27.62 16.41
C LYS A 9 19.68 26.47 16.85
N LYS A 10 20.26 25.29 17.15
CA LYS A 10 19.54 24.05 17.46
C LYS A 10 18.52 23.67 16.35
N ILE A 11 18.93 23.75 15.08
CA ILE A 11 18.11 23.47 13.91
C ILE A 11 18.60 22.20 13.22
N PHE A 12 17.68 21.29 12.98
CA PHE A 12 17.84 20.12 12.11
C PHE A 12 17.28 20.42 10.72
N ARG A 13 18.00 19.98 9.71
CA ARG A 13 17.58 20.12 8.31
C ARG A 13 17.82 18.83 7.56
N LEU A 14 16.78 18.36 6.85
CA LEU A 14 16.85 17.24 5.91
C LEU A 14 16.53 17.76 4.52
N ASP A 15 17.35 17.38 3.57
CA ASP A 15 17.25 17.83 2.19
C ASP A 15 17.06 16.64 1.24
N THR A 16 16.14 16.76 0.30
CA THR A 16 16.07 15.94 -0.90
C THR A 16 16.48 16.76 -2.14
N GLU A 17 16.44 16.18 -3.34
CA GLU A 17 16.70 16.97 -4.55
C GLU A 17 15.70 18.11 -4.75
N LYS A 18 14.44 17.94 -4.29
CA LYS A 18 13.33 18.86 -4.59
C LYS A 18 12.70 19.49 -3.35
N SER A 19 12.95 18.97 -2.15
CA SER A 19 12.33 19.46 -0.92
C SER A 19 13.31 19.62 0.22
N THR A 20 12.93 20.44 1.21
CA THR A 20 13.63 20.61 2.48
C THR A 20 12.66 20.46 3.63
N TYR A 21 13.08 19.74 4.67
CA TYR A 21 12.36 19.59 5.94
C TYR A 21 13.22 20.17 7.06
N VAL A 22 12.65 21.04 7.90
CA VAL A 22 13.36 21.76 8.95
C VAL A 22 12.63 21.68 10.28
N MET A 23 13.36 21.36 11.34
CA MET A 23 12.90 21.33 12.72
C MET A 23 13.83 22.14 13.61
N GLY A 24 13.34 22.61 14.75
CA GLY A 24 14.17 23.32 15.72
C GLY A 24 13.75 23.02 17.15
N VAL A 25 14.71 23.20 18.06
CA VAL A 25 14.46 23.06 19.50
C VAL A 25 14.23 24.44 20.09
N SER A 26 13.09 24.60 20.80
CA SER A 26 12.77 25.84 21.52
C SER A 26 13.68 26.04 22.75
N PRO A 27 13.77 27.25 23.32
CA PRO A 27 14.49 27.48 24.56
C PRO A 27 14.06 26.60 25.74
N GLU A 28 12.78 26.20 25.76
CA GLU A 28 12.18 25.31 26.76
C GLU A 28 12.47 23.83 26.49
N GLY A 29 13.09 23.51 25.35
CA GLY A 29 13.45 22.14 24.98
C GLY A 29 12.40 21.39 24.19
N PHE A 30 11.29 22.02 23.75
CA PHE A 30 10.32 21.40 22.86
C PHE A 30 10.86 21.35 21.41
N LEU A 31 10.65 20.22 20.74
CA LEU A 31 10.97 20.08 19.33
C LEU A 31 9.79 20.57 18.47
N GLY A 32 10.04 21.58 17.65
CA GLY A 32 9.03 22.20 16.79
C GLY A 32 9.32 22.05 15.31
N HIS A 33 8.25 21.99 14.51
CA HIS A 33 8.29 22.02 13.05
C HIS A 33 8.52 23.47 12.56
N ILE A 34 9.44 23.66 11.62
CA ILE A 34 9.76 24.97 11.06
C ILE A 34 9.29 25.09 9.61
N TYR A 35 9.62 24.08 8.79
CA TYR A 35 9.33 24.13 7.36
C TYR A 35 9.33 22.75 6.73
N TYR A 36 8.42 22.52 5.83
CA TYR A 36 8.46 21.45 4.83
C TYR A 36 7.91 21.98 3.51
N GLY A 37 8.65 21.85 2.43
CA GLY A 37 8.27 22.43 1.15
C GLY A 37 9.39 22.36 0.11
N ASP A 38 9.35 23.27 -0.86
CA ASP A 38 10.37 23.37 -1.92
C ASP A 38 11.78 23.46 -1.33
N ARG A 39 12.75 22.96 -2.09
CA ARG A 39 14.16 22.96 -1.70
C ARG A 39 14.65 24.36 -1.34
N LEU A 40 15.17 24.53 -0.12
CA LEU A 40 15.86 25.75 0.33
C LEU A 40 17.36 25.66 0.02
N PHE A 41 17.92 26.76 -0.49
CA PHE A 41 19.35 26.85 -0.84
C PHE A 41 20.18 27.61 0.20
N MET A 42 19.51 28.29 1.14
CA MET A 42 20.14 29.04 2.22
C MET A 42 19.90 28.37 3.57
N GLU A 43 20.65 28.77 4.58
CA GLU A 43 20.44 28.30 5.96
C GLU A 43 19.02 28.61 6.42
N ALA A 44 18.44 27.66 7.17
CA ALA A 44 17.17 27.84 7.85
C ALA A 44 17.35 28.60 9.17
N ASP A 45 16.27 29.22 9.66
CA ASP A 45 16.22 29.94 10.91
C ASP A 45 14.97 29.53 11.72
N ASN A 46 14.96 29.79 13.03
CA ASN A 46 13.92 29.32 13.96
C ASN A 46 12.80 30.36 14.23
N TYR A 47 12.76 31.48 13.51
CA TYR A 47 11.77 32.55 13.75
C TYR A 47 10.31 32.08 13.54
N LEU A 48 10.10 30.95 12.86
CA LEU A 48 8.76 30.35 12.66
C LEU A 48 8.33 29.47 13.85
N LEU A 49 9.17 29.22 14.85
CA LEU A 49 8.79 28.57 16.10
C LEU A 49 8.00 29.60 16.94
N ARG A 50 6.69 29.68 16.71
CA ARG A 50 5.79 30.62 17.34
C ARG A 50 5.48 30.22 18.78
N MET A 51 5.96 31.00 19.74
CA MET A 51 5.79 30.80 21.19
C MET A 51 4.81 31.82 21.77
N GLU A 52 3.74 32.11 21.04
CA GLU A 52 2.71 33.05 21.43
C GLU A 52 1.73 32.41 22.42
N GLU A 53 1.29 33.16 23.42
CA GLU A 53 0.35 32.68 24.44
C GLU A 53 -1.09 32.92 23.98
N PRO A 54 -1.85 31.88 23.56
CA PRO A 54 -3.28 32.04 23.34
C PRO A 54 -4.03 32.31 24.67
N PRO A 55 -5.15 33.06 24.65
CA PRO A 55 -5.95 33.26 25.86
C PRO A 55 -6.46 31.93 26.44
N TYR A 56 -6.44 31.80 27.76
CA TYR A 56 -6.90 30.63 28.52
C TYR A 56 -6.10 29.35 28.36
N THR A 57 -4.97 29.36 27.68
CA THR A 57 -4.08 28.20 27.59
C THR A 57 -3.34 27.98 28.92
N PRO A 58 -3.30 26.77 29.47
CA PRO A 58 -2.59 26.48 30.71
C PRO A 58 -1.08 26.53 30.51
N SER A 59 -0.34 26.87 31.54
CA SER A 59 1.12 26.80 31.58
C SER A 59 1.55 25.47 32.19
N VAL A 60 2.46 24.77 31.55
CA VAL A 60 3.07 23.53 32.05
C VAL A 60 3.98 23.83 33.24
N ASN A 61 4.62 25.01 33.26
CA ASN A 61 5.60 25.38 34.27
C ASN A 61 5.28 26.73 34.92
N LYS A 62 5.14 26.73 36.25
CA LYS A 62 4.89 27.96 37.02
C LYS A 62 5.99 29.02 36.88
N ARG A 63 7.20 28.64 36.50
CA ARG A 63 8.36 29.54 36.40
C ARG A 63 8.46 30.29 35.08
N GLU A 64 7.95 29.72 33.99
CA GLU A 64 8.26 30.12 32.62
C GLU A 64 7.05 30.64 31.82
N LYS A 65 5.86 30.67 32.39
CA LYS A 65 4.65 31.06 31.65
C LYS A 65 4.52 30.43 30.26
N SER A 66 4.89 29.15 30.15
CA SER A 66 4.91 28.41 28.89
C SER A 66 3.50 27.99 28.43
N ALA A 67 2.59 28.98 28.31
CA ALA A 67 1.21 28.78 27.87
C ALA A 67 1.05 28.84 26.34
N PHE A 68 2.05 28.37 25.60
CA PHE A 68 2.12 28.49 24.13
C PHE A 68 1.84 27.17 23.38
N LEU A 69 1.75 26.02 24.05
CA LEU A 69 1.71 24.72 23.42
C LEU A 69 0.52 24.51 22.49
N ASP A 70 -0.65 25.11 22.79
CA ASP A 70 -1.82 25.03 21.94
C ASP A 70 -1.69 25.73 20.56
N PHE A 71 -0.60 26.49 20.39
CA PHE A 71 -0.28 27.20 19.15
C PHE A 71 1.06 26.80 18.54
N PHE A 72 1.96 26.26 19.37
CA PHE A 72 3.30 25.88 18.95
C PHE A 72 3.27 24.76 17.89
N PRO A 73 4.02 24.89 16.78
CA PRO A 73 4.07 23.86 15.76
C PRO A 73 4.87 22.64 16.23
N MET A 74 4.22 21.73 16.96
CA MET A 74 4.87 20.56 17.55
C MET A 74 5.29 19.56 16.49
N GLU A 75 6.50 19.07 16.60
CA GLU A 75 6.99 17.97 15.76
C GLU A 75 6.46 16.59 16.22
N TYR A 76 6.24 16.41 17.51
CA TYR A 76 5.65 15.22 18.10
C TYR A 76 4.80 15.56 19.34
N PRO A 77 3.53 15.94 19.15
CA PRO A 77 2.67 16.36 20.24
C PRO A 77 2.26 15.20 21.15
N THR A 78 2.17 15.46 22.45
CA THR A 78 1.73 14.51 23.46
C THR A 78 0.49 15.01 24.21
N GLY A 79 -0.30 14.09 24.75
CA GLY A 79 -1.52 14.42 25.48
C GLY A 79 -1.25 14.88 26.91
N GLY A 80 -2.14 15.73 27.44
CA GLY A 80 -2.23 16.08 28.86
C GLY A 80 -1.37 17.25 29.32
N ILE A 81 -0.74 18.01 28.42
CA ILE A 81 0.16 19.12 28.76
C ILE A 81 -0.25 20.50 28.25
N GLY A 82 -1.45 20.62 27.63
CA GLY A 82 -2.01 21.92 27.20
C GLY A 82 -1.96 22.21 25.71
N ASP A 83 -1.50 21.28 24.88
CA ASP A 83 -1.85 21.21 23.45
C ASP A 83 -3.18 20.45 23.33
N TYR A 84 -4.24 21.08 22.84
CA TYR A 84 -5.58 20.50 22.73
C TYR A 84 -5.87 19.93 21.34
N ARG A 85 -4.97 20.11 20.39
CA ARG A 85 -5.02 19.50 19.07
C ARG A 85 -4.68 18.01 19.14
N GLU A 86 -4.81 17.28 18.05
CA GLU A 86 -4.52 15.85 18.01
C GLU A 86 -3.10 15.52 18.54
N SER A 87 -3.03 14.62 19.52
CA SER A 87 -1.77 14.13 20.09
C SER A 87 -1.26 12.88 19.36
N CYS A 88 0.05 12.76 19.20
CA CYS A 88 0.67 11.54 18.65
C CYS A 88 0.93 10.48 19.71
N LEU A 89 1.10 10.85 20.96
CA LEU A 89 1.42 9.91 22.04
C LEU A 89 0.57 10.21 23.28
N ASN A 90 -0.11 9.17 23.78
CA ASN A 90 -0.80 9.21 25.07
C ASN A 90 -0.28 8.08 25.94
N ILE A 91 0.27 8.44 27.09
CA ILE A 91 0.82 7.50 28.08
C ILE A 91 -0.03 7.54 29.34
N ARG A 92 -0.39 6.36 29.85
CA ARG A 92 -1.00 6.18 31.16
C ARG A 92 0.05 5.57 32.10
N ASN A 93 0.31 6.20 33.22
CA ASN A 93 1.21 5.67 34.25
C ASN A 93 0.55 4.63 35.15
N ALA A 94 1.32 4.00 36.03
CA ALA A 94 0.84 2.96 36.94
C ALA A 94 -0.27 3.44 37.89
N ALA A 95 -0.31 4.75 38.24
CA ALA A 95 -1.36 5.36 39.04
C ALA A 95 -2.66 5.66 38.26
N GLY A 96 -2.66 5.41 36.93
CA GLY A 96 -3.81 5.67 36.06
C GLY A 96 -3.91 7.10 35.53
N ASN A 97 -2.95 7.95 35.82
CA ASN A 97 -2.93 9.33 35.32
C ASN A 97 -2.40 9.35 33.88
N MET A 98 -2.90 10.34 33.10
CA MET A 98 -2.45 10.58 31.73
C MET A 98 -1.75 11.93 31.65
N GLY A 99 -0.62 11.95 30.96
CA GLY A 99 0.17 13.13 30.68
C GLY A 99 1.58 12.71 30.33
N CYS A 100 2.16 13.34 29.30
CA CYS A 100 3.53 13.08 28.86
C CYS A 100 4.11 14.38 28.34
N GLU A 101 5.28 14.79 28.88
CA GLU A 101 5.97 16.03 28.53
C GLU A 101 7.35 15.70 27.99
N LEU A 102 7.52 15.76 26.67
CA LEU A 102 8.76 15.37 25.98
C LEU A 102 9.67 16.57 25.72
N HIS A 103 10.91 16.49 26.20
CA HIS A 103 11.95 17.46 25.93
C HIS A 103 13.11 16.83 25.15
N TYR A 104 13.71 17.60 24.26
CA TYR A 104 14.91 17.20 23.53
C TYR A 104 16.08 16.95 24.47
N THR A 105 16.75 15.80 24.30
CA THR A 105 17.93 15.42 25.11
C THR A 105 19.16 15.09 24.27
N GLY A 106 18.97 14.78 22.98
CA GLY A 106 20.11 14.46 22.11
C GLY A 106 19.66 13.99 20.72
N HIS A 107 20.62 13.75 19.85
CA HIS A 107 20.40 13.21 18.53
C HIS A 107 21.61 12.44 18.02
N GLU A 108 21.39 11.61 17.01
CA GLU A 108 22.43 10.93 16.23
C GLU A 108 22.14 11.12 14.73
N ILE A 109 23.20 11.38 13.95
CA ILE A 109 23.13 11.38 12.48
C ILE A 109 24.09 10.31 11.98
N TYR A 110 23.59 9.39 11.16
CA TYR A 110 24.40 8.31 10.62
C TYR A 110 24.02 7.99 9.16
N LYS A 111 24.93 7.33 8.46
CA LYS A 111 24.73 6.86 7.09
C LYS A 111 23.93 5.55 7.07
N GLY A 112 23.07 5.38 6.05
CA GLY A 112 22.22 4.21 5.90
C GLY A 112 20.96 4.29 6.72
N LYS A 113 20.22 3.18 6.78
CA LYS A 113 18.94 3.05 7.48
C LYS A 113 18.86 1.72 8.22
N LYS A 114 18.53 1.77 9.51
CA LYS A 114 18.25 0.59 10.33
C LYS A 114 16.84 0.06 10.02
N GLY A 115 16.67 -1.27 9.98
CA GLY A 115 15.36 -1.90 9.91
C GLY A 115 14.55 -1.72 11.19
N LEU A 116 13.23 -1.83 11.11
CA LEU A 116 12.32 -1.78 12.26
C LEU A 116 12.07 -3.20 12.78
N LYS A 117 12.16 -3.39 14.08
CA LYS A 117 12.02 -4.71 14.70
C LYS A 117 10.61 -5.26 14.52
N GLY A 118 10.48 -6.37 13.79
CA GLY A 118 9.21 -7.07 13.55
C GLY A 118 8.25 -6.37 12.58
N LEU A 119 8.64 -5.28 11.96
CA LEU A 119 7.85 -4.47 11.05
C LEU A 119 8.49 -4.34 9.68
N PRO A 120 7.70 -4.27 8.61
CA PRO A 120 8.19 -3.83 7.31
C PRO A 120 8.68 -2.38 7.39
N ALA A 121 9.76 -2.10 6.69
CA ALA A 121 10.31 -0.75 6.61
C ALA A 121 11.09 -0.57 5.31
N SER A 122 11.18 0.66 4.84
CA SER A 122 12.09 0.98 3.75
C SER A 122 13.53 0.66 4.11
N PHE A 123 14.33 0.33 3.11
CA PHE A 123 15.74 -0.02 3.27
C PHE A 123 16.63 0.79 2.34
N ALA A 124 17.84 1.03 2.76
CA ALA A 124 18.88 1.69 1.97
C ALA A 124 20.28 1.36 2.52
N THR A 125 21.28 1.45 1.67
CA THR A 125 22.67 1.29 2.04
C THR A 125 23.25 2.58 2.61
N GLU A 126 24.45 2.50 3.21
CA GLU A 126 25.16 3.66 3.77
C GLU A 126 25.50 4.75 2.75
N ASP A 127 25.62 4.38 1.47
CA ASP A 127 25.95 5.33 0.39
C ASP A 127 24.72 6.01 -0.22
N GLU A 128 23.51 5.55 0.11
CA GLU A 128 22.26 6.03 -0.49
C GLU A 128 21.56 7.09 0.36
N VAL A 129 21.60 6.96 1.68
CA VAL A 129 20.80 7.80 2.60
C VAL A 129 21.56 8.20 3.86
N GLU A 130 21.08 9.26 4.50
CA GLU A 130 21.44 9.63 5.88
C GLU A 130 20.18 9.60 6.74
N THR A 131 20.34 9.12 7.98
CA THR A 131 19.27 9.02 8.98
C THR A 131 19.60 9.92 10.17
N LEU A 132 18.58 10.64 10.63
CA LEU A 132 18.56 11.43 11.87
C LEU A 132 17.69 10.71 12.90
N GLU A 133 18.23 10.39 14.06
CA GLU A 133 17.48 9.98 15.24
C GLU A 133 17.52 11.10 16.28
N ILE A 134 16.34 11.60 16.69
CA ILE A 134 16.20 12.63 17.74
C ILE A 134 15.64 11.96 18.99
N THR A 135 16.33 12.11 20.11
CA THR A 135 15.91 11.57 21.41
C THR A 135 15.19 12.64 22.22
N LEU A 136 13.96 12.34 22.61
CA LEU A 136 13.13 13.12 23.50
C LEU A 136 12.90 12.33 24.81
N LYS A 137 12.78 13.01 25.95
CA LYS A 137 12.51 12.36 27.24
C LYS A 137 11.45 13.08 28.05
N ASP A 138 10.62 12.27 28.71
CA ASP A 138 9.84 12.70 29.86
C ASP A 138 10.58 12.24 31.14
N ALA A 139 11.07 13.19 31.94
CA ALA A 139 11.86 12.90 33.11
C ALA A 139 11.04 12.36 34.29
N ASP A 140 9.74 12.69 34.37
CA ASP A 140 8.87 12.24 35.46
C ASP A 140 8.39 10.81 35.26
N LEU A 141 8.25 10.38 33.98
CA LEU A 141 7.86 9.03 33.60
C LEU A 141 9.08 8.11 33.37
N ASP A 142 10.31 8.64 33.34
CA ASP A 142 11.50 7.93 32.85
C ASP A 142 11.25 7.30 31.46
N LEU A 143 10.54 8.04 30.60
CA LEU A 143 10.17 7.61 29.26
C LEU A 143 11.10 8.23 28.23
N GLU A 144 11.62 7.40 27.31
CA GLU A 144 12.40 7.85 26.16
C GLU A 144 11.62 7.61 24.86
N VAL A 145 11.62 8.62 23.98
CA VAL A 145 11.02 8.57 22.64
C VAL A 145 12.08 8.93 21.63
N VAL A 146 12.30 8.07 20.63
CA VAL A 146 13.22 8.30 19.53
C VAL A 146 12.43 8.50 18.25
N LEU A 147 12.60 9.67 17.63
CA LEU A 147 12.04 10.01 16.33
C LEU A 147 13.12 9.76 15.27
N SER A 148 12.86 8.84 14.35
CA SER A 148 13.80 8.49 13.28
C SER A 148 13.33 9.06 11.95
N TYR A 149 14.20 9.78 11.24
CA TYR A 149 13.97 10.38 9.92
C TYR A 149 15.05 9.92 8.96
N THR A 150 14.67 9.42 7.79
CA THR A 150 15.61 9.10 6.72
C THR A 150 15.27 9.87 5.46
N ALA A 151 16.26 10.57 4.87
CA ALA A 151 16.10 11.34 3.65
C ALA A 151 16.57 10.53 2.42
N PHE A 152 15.66 10.23 1.52
CA PHE A 152 15.91 9.61 0.22
C PHE A 152 15.97 10.72 -0.83
N GLU A 153 17.19 11.23 -1.07
CA GLU A 153 17.39 12.42 -1.89
C GLU A 153 16.80 12.31 -3.29
N LYS A 154 17.11 11.22 -4.00
CA LYS A 154 16.76 11.03 -5.42
C LYS A 154 15.25 10.83 -5.63
N GLU A 155 14.62 10.07 -4.74
CA GLU A 155 13.19 9.77 -4.80
C GLU A 155 12.33 10.93 -4.27
N ASN A 156 12.96 11.94 -3.64
CA ASN A 156 12.26 13.06 -2.99
C ASN A 156 11.30 12.59 -1.89
N VAL A 157 11.77 11.70 -1.03
CA VAL A 157 11.00 11.06 0.04
C VAL A 157 11.72 11.25 1.39
N ILE A 158 10.93 11.47 2.43
CA ILE A 158 11.39 11.37 3.81
C ILE A 158 10.57 10.27 4.50
N THR A 159 11.22 9.36 5.21
CA THR A 159 10.52 8.38 6.03
C THR A 159 10.63 8.72 7.49
N ARG A 160 9.60 8.35 8.26
CA ARG A 160 9.53 8.60 9.69
C ARG A 160 9.02 7.39 10.45
N SER A 161 9.66 7.07 11.59
CA SER A 161 9.19 6.11 12.57
C SER A 161 9.44 6.59 14.00
N VAL A 162 8.77 5.96 14.97
CA VAL A 162 8.85 6.32 16.38
C VAL A 162 9.11 5.07 17.20
N ARG A 163 10.05 5.16 18.13
CA ARG A 163 10.32 4.13 19.13
C ARG A 163 10.15 4.71 20.52
N VAL A 164 9.42 4.01 21.38
CA VAL A 164 9.12 4.40 22.76
C VAL A 164 9.72 3.36 23.69
N GLN A 165 10.49 3.79 24.69
CA GLN A 165 11.14 2.91 25.65
C GLN A 165 10.82 3.33 27.08
N ASN A 166 10.38 2.38 27.91
CA ASN A 166 10.22 2.57 29.34
C ASN A 166 11.56 2.34 30.04
N GLN A 167 12.22 3.39 30.45
CA GLN A 167 13.48 3.35 31.22
C GLN A 167 13.24 3.37 32.73
N GLY A 168 11.97 3.53 33.15
CA GLY A 168 11.54 3.61 34.55
C GLY A 168 11.43 2.24 35.24
N LYS A 169 10.81 2.26 36.40
CA LYS A 169 10.63 1.08 37.27
C LYS A 169 9.17 0.60 37.35
N GLU A 170 8.26 1.40 36.84
CA GLU A 170 6.82 1.13 36.88
C GLU A 170 6.31 0.81 35.47
N ASP A 171 5.20 0.07 35.40
CA ASP A 171 4.52 -0.20 34.14
C ASP A 171 3.90 1.08 33.60
N LEU A 172 4.11 1.32 32.30
CA LEU A 172 3.44 2.34 31.53
C LEU A 172 2.51 1.67 30.53
N ARG A 173 1.53 2.43 30.05
CA ARG A 173 0.62 1.98 29.03
C ARG A 173 0.49 3.00 27.91
N ILE A 174 0.79 2.56 26.69
CA ILE A 174 0.59 3.35 25.49
C ILE A 174 -0.88 3.22 25.10
N GLU A 175 -1.65 4.30 25.20
CA GLU A 175 -3.08 4.33 24.80
C GLU A 175 -3.27 4.86 23.38
N LYS A 176 -2.28 5.59 22.86
CA LYS A 176 -2.19 6.08 21.50
C LYS A 176 -0.74 6.23 21.09
N ILE A 177 -0.42 5.82 19.85
CA ILE A 177 0.85 6.11 19.23
C ILE A 177 0.66 6.31 17.72
N LEU A 178 0.91 7.53 17.26
CA LEU A 178 0.97 7.87 15.85
C LEU A 178 2.44 8.05 15.45
N SER A 179 2.77 7.71 14.22
CA SER A 179 4.15 7.69 13.75
C SER A 179 4.65 9.03 13.24
N VAL A 180 3.73 9.96 12.93
CA VAL A 180 4.05 11.25 12.32
C VAL A 180 3.06 12.33 12.72
N CYS A 181 3.60 13.55 12.84
CA CYS A 181 2.85 14.80 12.87
C CYS A 181 3.50 15.77 11.89
N LEU A 182 2.70 16.57 11.22
CA LEU A 182 3.13 17.68 10.41
C LEU A 182 2.20 18.86 10.66
N ASP A 183 2.70 19.88 11.37
CA ASP A 183 2.00 21.12 11.62
C ASP A 183 2.35 22.16 10.54
N MET A 184 1.37 22.83 9.96
CA MET A 184 1.56 23.84 8.92
C MET A 184 0.46 24.90 8.95
N ASP A 185 0.70 26.03 8.28
CA ASP A 185 -0.34 27.02 8.03
C ASP A 185 -1.31 26.53 6.95
N ASN A 186 -2.58 26.92 7.04
CA ASN A 186 -3.57 26.57 6.05
C ASN A 186 -3.42 27.44 4.79
N GLU A 187 -3.11 26.81 3.65
CA GLU A 187 -3.09 27.47 2.34
C GLU A 187 -4.36 27.14 1.51
N ASN A 188 -5.49 26.97 2.15
CA ASN A 188 -6.76 26.53 1.54
C ASN A 188 -6.63 25.13 0.91
N PHE A 189 -6.11 24.19 1.70
CA PHE A 189 -5.98 22.80 1.27
C PHE A 189 -7.32 22.07 1.24
N SER A 190 -7.36 21.07 0.37
CA SER A 190 -8.33 19.97 0.42
C SER A 190 -7.62 18.69 0.83
N MET A 191 -8.31 17.79 1.53
CA MET A 191 -7.80 16.45 1.83
C MET A 191 -8.17 15.49 0.71
N LEU A 192 -7.17 14.84 0.14
CA LEU A 192 -7.31 13.75 -0.81
C LEU A 192 -7.09 12.42 -0.08
N SER A 193 -8.00 11.47 -0.26
CA SER A 193 -7.93 10.12 0.27
C SER A 193 -8.39 9.08 -0.76
N LEU A 194 -8.17 7.81 -0.46
CA LEU A 194 -8.60 6.69 -1.28
C LEU A 194 -9.65 5.89 -0.51
N HIS A 195 -10.86 5.90 -1.02
CA HIS A 195 -12.04 5.30 -0.40
C HIS A 195 -12.65 4.20 -1.27
N GLY A 196 -13.36 3.24 -0.68
CA GLY A 196 -14.01 2.22 -1.46
C GLY A 196 -14.86 1.22 -0.68
N THR A 197 -14.94 0.06 -1.26
CA THR A 197 -15.57 -1.14 -0.70
C THR A 197 -15.00 -2.35 -1.41
N TRP A 198 -15.33 -3.56 -0.97
CA TRP A 198 -15.05 -4.77 -1.75
C TRP A 198 -15.51 -4.62 -3.20
N ALA A 199 -14.67 -4.99 -4.15
CA ALA A 199 -14.88 -4.89 -5.59
C ALA A 199 -15.01 -3.45 -6.16
N ARG A 200 -14.62 -2.44 -5.38
CA ARG A 200 -14.60 -1.02 -5.77
C ARG A 200 -13.61 -0.25 -4.89
N GLU A 201 -12.38 -0.75 -4.82
CA GLU A 201 -11.33 -0.27 -3.93
C GLU A 201 -10.64 0.99 -4.46
N ARG A 202 -10.12 1.81 -3.56
CA ARG A 202 -9.21 2.95 -3.79
C ARG A 202 -9.70 3.99 -4.79
N HIS A 203 -10.99 4.31 -4.79
CA HIS A 203 -11.49 5.45 -5.54
C HIS A 203 -10.96 6.76 -4.94
N ILE A 204 -10.40 7.64 -5.79
CA ILE A 204 -9.88 8.93 -5.36
C ILE A 204 -11.03 9.83 -4.94
N GLN A 205 -10.94 10.36 -3.72
CA GLN A 205 -11.86 11.33 -3.15
C GLN A 205 -11.10 12.56 -2.68
N THR A 206 -11.65 13.75 -2.93
CA THR A 206 -11.10 15.02 -2.47
C THR A 206 -12.21 15.81 -1.79
N GLY A 207 -11.96 16.30 -0.57
CA GLY A 207 -12.89 17.09 0.21
C GLY A 207 -12.23 18.37 0.75
N GLU A 208 -12.98 19.48 0.75
CA GLU A 208 -12.54 20.73 1.39
C GLU A 208 -12.39 20.54 2.89
N LEU A 209 -11.39 21.17 3.49
CA LEU A 209 -11.19 21.16 4.92
C LEU A 209 -12.14 22.13 5.61
N HIS A 210 -12.61 21.76 6.80
CA HIS A 210 -13.39 22.61 7.68
C HIS A 210 -12.88 22.48 9.12
N TYR A 211 -13.18 23.46 9.95
CA TYR A 211 -12.73 23.46 11.34
C TYR A 211 -13.07 22.17 12.07
N GLY A 212 -12.09 21.66 12.81
CA GLY A 212 -12.13 20.37 13.48
C GLY A 212 -11.42 19.28 12.67
N LYS A 213 -11.71 18.03 12.97
CA LYS A 213 -10.99 16.85 12.50
C LYS A 213 -11.67 16.21 11.30
N GLN A 214 -10.90 15.89 10.27
CA GLN A 214 -11.26 15.02 9.17
C GLN A 214 -10.40 13.77 9.27
N VAL A 215 -11.04 12.62 9.45
CA VAL A 215 -10.36 11.35 9.79
C VAL A 215 -10.74 10.28 8.78
N ILE A 216 -9.75 9.51 8.34
CA ILE A 216 -9.94 8.19 7.74
C ILE A 216 -9.30 7.14 8.64
N SER A 217 -9.93 5.99 8.79
CA SER A 217 -9.40 4.96 9.68
C SER A 217 -9.91 3.57 9.35
N SER A 218 -9.18 2.55 9.80
CA SER A 218 -9.67 1.18 9.86
C SER A 218 -9.60 0.65 11.29
N ALA A 219 -10.67 -0.02 11.72
CA ALA A 219 -10.75 -0.82 12.94
C ALA A 219 -11.08 -2.29 12.61
N ARG A 220 -10.70 -2.76 11.41
CA ARG A 220 -11.07 -4.06 10.85
C ARG A 220 -10.00 -5.13 11.01
N GLY A 221 -8.91 -4.82 11.75
CA GLY A 221 -7.74 -5.68 11.87
C GLY A 221 -6.86 -5.70 10.62
N GLU A 222 -7.21 -4.91 9.61
CA GLU A 222 -6.52 -4.76 8.34
C GLU A 222 -6.61 -3.32 7.82
N SER A 223 -5.80 -2.94 6.82
CA SER A 223 -5.87 -1.62 6.18
C SER A 223 -7.21 -1.33 5.51
N SER A 224 -7.87 -2.33 4.96
CA SER A 224 -9.27 -2.44 4.51
C SER A 224 -9.60 -1.97 3.08
N HIS A 225 -10.73 -2.50 2.55
CA HIS A 225 -11.29 -2.05 1.27
C HIS A 225 -11.89 -0.64 1.36
N GLN A 226 -12.37 -0.24 2.56
CA GLN A 226 -13.15 0.97 2.75
C GLN A 226 -12.28 2.21 2.77
N GLU A 227 -11.15 2.15 3.48
CA GLU A 227 -10.20 3.23 3.60
C GLU A 227 -8.78 2.73 3.35
N HIS A 228 -7.99 3.54 2.68
CA HIS A 228 -6.60 3.22 2.38
C HIS A 228 -5.67 4.01 3.31
N PRO A 229 -4.55 3.46 3.81
CA PRO A 229 -3.67 4.14 4.76
C PRO A 229 -2.82 5.26 4.10
N PHE A 230 -3.51 6.16 3.38
CA PHE A 230 -2.93 7.25 2.61
C PHE A 230 -3.81 8.50 2.69
N ILE A 231 -3.20 9.65 2.99
CA ILE A 231 -3.82 10.95 2.83
C ILE A 231 -2.85 11.93 2.17
N ALA A 232 -3.40 12.91 1.45
CA ALA A 232 -2.63 14.04 0.96
C ALA A 232 -3.40 15.35 1.14
N LEU A 233 -2.70 16.42 1.50
CA LEU A 233 -3.19 17.78 1.40
C LEU A 233 -2.81 18.33 0.04
N VAL A 234 -3.79 18.86 -0.67
CA VAL A 234 -3.60 19.45 -2.01
C VAL A 234 -4.13 20.88 -2.02
N THR A 235 -3.40 21.81 -2.61
CA THR A 235 -3.89 23.19 -2.82
C THR A 235 -5.04 23.19 -3.83
N ASN A 236 -5.95 24.18 -3.73
CA ASN A 236 -7.06 24.31 -4.67
C ASN A 236 -6.57 24.41 -6.12
N GLY A 237 -7.19 23.62 -7.00
CA GLY A 237 -6.80 23.55 -8.42
C GLY A 237 -5.55 22.71 -8.69
N THR A 238 -5.10 21.90 -7.74
CA THR A 238 -4.02 20.93 -7.98
C THR A 238 -4.43 19.92 -9.04
N GLU A 239 -3.57 19.74 -10.02
CA GLU A 239 -3.70 18.79 -11.13
C GLU A 239 -2.49 17.85 -11.17
N GLN A 240 -2.31 17.12 -12.28
CA GLN A 240 -1.21 16.17 -12.42
C GLN A 240 0.16 16.85 -12.47
N GLU A 241 0.26 18.08 -13.03
CA GLU A 241 1.53 18.77 -13.31
C GLU A 241 1.64 20.14 -12.60
N ASN A 242 0.70 20.50 -11.75
CA ASN A 242 0.72 21.76 -10.99
C ASN A 242 0.03 21.63 -9.62
N GLY A 243 0.37 22.52 -8.71
CA GLY A 243 -0.15 22.59 -7.34
C GLY A 243 0.78 21.95 -6.31
N LYS A 244 0.58 22.32 -5.05
CA LYS A 244 1.31 21.75 -3.92
C LYS A 244 0.59 20.52 -3.37
N VAL A 245 1.38 19.50 -3.03
CA VAL A 245 0.90 18.24 -2.43
C VAL A 245 1.79 17.88 -1.24
N TYR A 246 1.19 17.62 -0.10
CA TYR A 246 1.81 17.03 1.09
C TYR A 246 1.16 15.68 1.33
N ALA A 247 1.86 14.59 1.14
CA ALA A 247 1.30 13.25 1.19
C ALA A 247 1.98 12.39 2.26
N MET A 248 1.18 11.55 2.93
CA MET A 248 1.61 10.56 3.90
C MET A 248 1.05 9.19 3.55
N HIS A 249 1.89 8.14 3.66
CA HIS A 249 1.48 6.77 3.43
C HIS A 249 2.07 5.84 4.48
N PHE A 250 1.23 5.02 5.12
CA PHE A 250 1.58 4.20 6.27
C PHE A 250 2.06 2.81 5.86
N VAL A 251 3.26 2.43 6.27
CA VAL A 251 3.84 1.10 5.99
C VAL A 251 3.33 0.10 7.04
N TYR A 252 2.03 -0.19 6.99
CA TYR A 252 1.37 -1.05 7.95
C TYR A 252 0.08 -1.66 7.36
N SER A 253 -0.20 -2.91 7.73
CA SER A 253 -1.33 -3.67 7.18
C SER A 253 -2.47 -3.90 8.19
N GLY A 254 -2.39 -3.31 9.38
CA GLY A 254 -3.40 -3.41 10.44
C GLY A 254 -4.26 -2.15 10.58
N ASN A 255 -4.91 -2.03 11.74
CA ASN A 255 -5.73 -0.88 12.09
C ASN A 255 -4.91 0.41 12.06
N PHE A 256 -5.36 1.38 11.28
CA PHE A 256 -4.68 2.68 11.14
C PHE A 256 -5.65 3.84 11.34
N MET A 257 -5.09 4.99 11.65
CA MET A 257 -5.78 6.28 11.62
C MET A 257 -4.91 7.31 10.90
N ALA A 258 -5.52 8.09 10.04
CA ALA A 258 -4.92 9.28 9.43
C ALA A 258 -5.90 10.44 9.56
N GLU A 259 -5.40 11.58 9.98
CA GLU A 259 -6.22 12.73 10.36
C GLU A 259 -5.61 14.02 9.86
N THR A 260 -6.49 14.96 9.47
CA THR A 260 -6.16 16.36 9.29
C THR A 260 -7.07 17.19 10.20
N GLU A 261 -6.49 17.99 11.09
CA GLU A 261 -7.21 18.91 11.97
C GLU A 261 -6.93 20.35 11.55
N LEU A 262 -7.98 21.08 11.18
CA LEU A 262 -7.94 22.54 11.03
C LEU A 262 -8.33 23.18 12.35
N CYS A 263 -7.38 23.83 13.03
CA CYS A 263 -7.60 24.41 14.34
C CYS A 263 -8.13 25.84 14.29
N GLN A 264 -8.49 26.38 15.45
CA GLN A 264 -9.07 27.71 15.64
C GLN A 264 -8.18 28.89 15.17
N PHE A 265 -6.88 28.63 14.91
CA PHE A 265 -5.91 29.65 14.48
C PHE A 265 -5.55 29.54 12.99
N ASP A 266 -6.35 28.85 12.20
CA ASP A 266 -6.07 28.53 10.78
C ASP A 266 -4.80 27.72 10.55
N ASN A 267 -4.33 26.99 11.55
CA ASN A 267 -3.25 26.03 11.41
C ASN A 267 -3.79 24.63 11.16
N LEU A 268 -3.05 23.87 10.41
CA LEU A 268 -3.33 22.47 10.11
C LEU A 268 -2.36 21.56 10.87
N ARG A 269 -2.91 20.47 11.40
CA ARG A 269 -2.13 19.33 11.89
C ARG A 269 -2.51 18.10 11.08
N MET A 270 -1.52 17.46 10.47
CA MET A 270 -1.68 16.22 9.74
C MET A 270 -0.97 15.09 10.48
N THR A 271 -1.67 14.00 10.82
CA THR A 271 -1.14 12.90 11.61
C THR A 271 -1.48 11.55 11.00
N MET A 272 -0.65 10.52 11.27
CA MET A 272 -0.89 9.16 10.83
C MET A 272 -0.20 8.14 11.75
N GLY A 273 -0.86 7.02 12.03
CA GLY A 273 -0.30 5.92 12.80
C GLY A 273 -1.29 4.81 13.11
N ILE A 274 -1.02 4.02 14.14
CA ILE A 274 -1.93 2.96 14.61
C ILE A 274 -3.21 3.60 15.13
N ASN A 275 -4.35 3.03 14.73
CA ASN A 275 -5.65 3.46 15.24
C ASN A 275 -5.74 3.21 16.75
N PRO A 276 -5.99 4.25 17.57
CA PRO A 276 -6.09 4.09 19.02
C PRO A 276 -7.39 3.37 19.47
N GLU A 277 -8.37 3.25 18.59
CA GLU A 277 -9.57 2.49 18.90
C GLU A 277 -9.25 1.00 19.09
N GLU A 278 -9.65 0.45 20.22
CA GLU A 278 -9.37 -0.94 20.61
C GLU A 278 -7.86 -1.27 20.75
N PHE A 279 -7.01 -0.26 20.85
CA PHE A 279 -5.56 -0.42 21.03
C PHE A 279 -5.11 0.08 22.40
N SER A 280 -4.32 -0.72 23.09
CA SER A 280 -3.57 -0.31 24.28
C SER A 280 -2.39 -1.27 24.46
N TRP A 281 -1.20 -0.76 24.69
CA TRP A 281 0.01 -1.57 24.82
C TRP A 281 0.65 -1.39 26.19
N LEU A 282 0.80 -2.51 26.91
CA LEU A 282 1.52 -2.54 28.19
C LEU A 282 3.02 -2.51 27.93
N LEU A 283 3.68 -1.45 28.41
CA LEU A 283 5.11 -1.22 28.29
C LEU A 283 5.77 -1.37 29.67
N THR A 284 6.24 -2.58 29.96
CA THR A 284 6.90 -2.87 31.25
C THR A 284 8.31 -2.28 31.32
N PRO A 285 8.92 -2.16 32.52
CA PRO A 285 10.28 -1.65 32.68
C PRO A 285 11.30 -2.33 31.77
N GLY A 286 12.03 -1.55 31.00
CA GLY A 286 13.03 -2.00 30.03
C GLY A 286 12.47 -2.43 28.67
N GLU A 287 11.13 -2.53 28.50
CA GLU A 287 10.52 -2.82 27.20
C GLU A 287 10.53 -1.59 26.27
N GLU A 288 10.53 -1.88 24.98
CA GLU A 288 10.37 -0.88 23.91
C GLU A 288 9.19 -1.23 23.01
N PHE A 289 8.53 -0.21 22.47
CA PHE A 289 7.54 -0.31 21.42
C PHE A 289 8.02 0.40 20.16
N GLN A 290 8.01 -0.29 19.02
CA GLN A 290 8.32 0.26 17.72
C GLN A 290 7.05 0.54 16.95
N ALA A 291 6.77 1.80 16.62
CA ALA A 291 5.67 2.17 15.73
C ALA A 291 6.07 1.94 14.25
N PRO A 292 5.10 1.60 13.38
CA PRO A 292 5.34 1.44 11.94
C PRO A 292 5.82 2.74 11.27
N GLU A 293 6.47 2.59 10.12
CA GLU A 293 7.02 3.69 9.32
C GLU A 293 5.92 4.44 8.53
N VAL A 294 6.09 5.74 8.36
CA VAL A 294 5.33 6.59 7.43
C VAL A 294 6.28 7.11 6.35
N VAL A 295 5.82 7.08 5.11
CA VAL A 295 6.49 7.64 3.94
C VAL A 295 5.88 8.99 3.62
N ILE A 296 6.68 10.06 3.66
CA ILE A 296 6.24 11.44 3.47
C ILE A 296 6.81 11.98 2.15
N VAL A 297 5.93 12.58 1.34
CA VAL A 297 6.31 13.19 0.05
C VAL A 297 5.74 14.59 -0.05
N TYR A 298 6.59 15.55 -0.39
CA TYR A 298 6.19 16.88 -0.86
C TYR A 298 6.35 16.98 -2.37
N SER A 299 5.39 17.62 -3.04
CA SER A 299 5.48 17.98 -4.44
C SER A 299 4.96 19.40 -4.65
N GLY A 300 5.78 20.28 -5.23
CA GLY A 300 5.34 21.59 -5.77
C GLY A 300 4.84 21.52 -7.23
N ASN A 301 4.88 20.31 -7.83
CA ASN A 301 4.56 20.06 -9.24
C ASN A 301 3.42 19.08 -9.45
N GLY A 302 2.41 19.16 -8.59
CA GLY A 302 1.17 18.39 -8.68
C GLY A 302 1.25 16.93 -8.30
N LEU A 303 0.14 16.22 -8.56
CA LEU A 303 -0.03 14.81 -8.20
C LEU A 303 0.92 13.88 -8.97
N GLY A 304 1.18 14.16 -10.25
CA GLY A 304 2.04 13.30 -11.07
C GLY A 304 3.47 13.22 -10.56
N ALA A 305 4.03 14.31 -10.03
CA ALA A 305 5.36 14.30 -9.44
C ALA A 305 5.38 13.52 -8.10
N MET A 306 4.36 13.67 -7.25
CA MET A 306 4.15 12.85 -6.05
C MET A 306 4.07 11.36 -6.42
N THR A 307 3.24 11.02 -7.40
CA THR A 307 3.06 9.65 -7.90
C THR A 307 4.40 9.01 -8.27
N ARG A 308 5.21 9.69 -9.09
CA ARG A 308 6.52 9.17 -9.53
C ARG A 308 7.50 9.02 -8.36
N SER A 309 7.50 9.93 -7.39
CA SER A 309 8.29 9.78 -6.15
C SER A 309 7.93 8.50 -5.39
N TYR A 310 6.64 8.22 -5.17
CA TYR A 310 6.21 6.98 -4.52
C TYR A 310 6.55 5.73 -5.34
N HIS A 311 6.34 5.76 -6.67
CA HIS A 311 6.64 4.63 -7.56
C HIS A 311 8.11 4.22 -7.51
N ASP A 312 9.02 5.19 -7.63
CA ASP A 312 10.45 4.96 -7.59
C ASP A 312 10.90 4.51 -6.20
N PHE A 313 10.38 5.15 -5.15
CA PHE A 313 10.68 4.79 -3.78
C PHE A 313 10.26 3.35 -3.45
N TYR A 314 9.03 2.94 -3.76
CA TYR A 314 8.58 1.58 -3.46
C TYR A 314 9.33 0.54 -4.26
N ARG A 315 9.60 0.79 -5.52
CA ARG A 315 10.39 -0.10 -6.37
C ARG A 315 11.83 -0.26 -5.85
N ASN A 316 12.47 0.83 -5.47
CA ASN A 316 13.89 0.81 -5.11
C ASN A 316 14.13 0.45 -3.64
N HIS A 317 13.28 0.94 -2.73
CA HIS A 317 13.56 0.98 -1.30
C HIS A 317 12.53 0.28 -0.40
N LEU A 318 11.49 -0.37 -0.94
CA LEU A 318 10.52 -1.13 -0.14
C LEU A 318 10.39 -2.58 -0.61
N ILE A 319 10.17 -2.82 -1.89
CA ILE A 319 10.00 -4.18 -2.45
C ILE A 319 11.34 -4.90 -2.43
N ARG A 320 11.45 -5.98 -1.63
CA ARG A 320 12.70 -6.76 -1.49
C ARG A 320 12.85 -7.84 -2.55
N SER A 321 11.73 -8.35 -3.05
CA SER A 321 11.74 -9.46 -4.01
C SER A 321 12.53 -9.11 -5.28
N LYS A 322 13.30 -10.07 -5.80
CA LYS A 322 13.99 -9.96 -7.09
C LYS A 322 13.05 -9.64 -8.24
N PHE A 323 11.79 -10.05 -8.14
CA PHE A 323 10.76 -9.80 -9.15
C PHE A 323 10.40 -8.32 -9.31
N LYS A 324 10.90 -7.40 -8.50
CA LYS A 324 10.79 -5.96 -8.77
C LYS A 324 11.45 -5.56 -10.10
N TYR A 325 12.47 -6.28 -10.54
CA TYR A 325 13.20 -6.06 -11.80
C TYR A 325 13.11 -7.24 -12.76
N GLU A 326 12.89 -8.47 -12.27
CA GLU A 326 12.78 -9.65 -13.10
C GLU A 326 11.41 -9.76 -13.78
N LYS A 327 11.41 -10.49 -14.89
CA LYS A 327 10.20 -10.82 -15.64
C LYS A 327 9.20 -11.58 -14.76
N ARG A 328 7.97 -11.10 -14.70
CA ARG A 328 6.85 -11.83 -14.10
C ARG A 328 6.12 -12.63 -15.17
N PRO A 329 5.75 -13.89 -14.89
CA PRO A 329 5.07 -14.73 -15.86
C PRO A 329 3.65 -14.22 -16.16
N ILE A 330 3.21 -14.37 -17.41
CA ILE A 330 1.80 -14.23 -17.76
C ILE A 330 1.08 -15.46 -17.19
N LEU A 331 0.18 -15.26 -16.23
CA LEU A 331 -0.52 -16.37 -15.59
C LEU A 331 -1.97 -16.52 -16.07
N ILE A 332 -2.53 -17.70 -15.86
CA ILE A 332 -3.97 -17.96 -15.87
C ILE A 332 -4.35 -18.59 -14.53
N ASN A 333 -5.35 -18.01 -13.88
CA ASN A 333 -5.92 -18.51 -12.64
C ASN A 333 -7.24 -19.21 -12.94
N ASN A 334 -7.52 -20.33 -12.27
CA ASN A 334 -8.74 -21.10 -12.54
C ASN A 334 -9.96 -20.67 -11.71
N TRP A 335 -9.86 -19.67 -10.82
CA TRP A 335 -10.98 -19.35 -9.94
C TRP A 335 -12.25 -18.99 -10.70
N GLU A 336 -12.26 -17.95 -11.52
CA GLU A 336 -13.44 -17.59 -12.32
C GLU A 336 -13.76 -18.62 -13.42
N ALA A 337 -12.81 -19.47 -13.79
CA ALA A 337 -13.03 -20.52 -14.78
C ALA A 337 -13.85 -21.70 -14.24
N THR A 338 -13.66 -22.08 -12.98
CA THR A 338 -14.17 -23.35 -12.46
C THR A 338 -14.74 -23.26 -11.05
N TYR A 339 -14.40 -22.20 -10.30
CA TYR A 339 -14.60 -22.13 -8.85
C TYR A 339 -14.14 -23.43 -8.18
N PHE A 340 -14.94 -24.07 -7.36
CA PHE A 340 -14.63 -25.35 -6.70
C PHE A 340 -14.75 -26.59 -7.59
N ASP A 341 -15.34 -26.48 -8.80
CA ASP A 341 -15.57 -27.62 -9.71
C ASP A 341 -14.39 -27.84 -10.66
N PHE A 342 -13.28 -28.31 -10.14
CA PHE A 342 -12.11 -28.70 -10.93
C PHE A 342 -11.50 -30.03 -10.46
N ASN A 343 -10.68 -30.60 -11.33
CA ASN A 343 -9.87 -31.79 -11.08
C ASN A 343 -8.59 -31.73 -11.93
N THR A 344 -7.73 -32.74 -11.79
CA THR A 344 -6.47 -32.84 -12.53
C THR A 344 -6.67 -32.70 -14.04
N ASP A 345 -7.69 -33.34 -14.63
CA ASP A 345 -7.92 -33.32 -16.08
C ASP A 345 -8.34 -31.93 -16.58
N LYS A 346 -9.28 -31.25 -15.89
CA LYS A 346 -9.67 -29.88 -16.24
C LYS A 346 -8.50 -28.91 -16.17
N LEU A 347 -7.69 -28.97 -15.09
CA LEU A 347 -6.53 -28.10 -14.96
C LEU A 347 -5.49 -28.36 -16.03
N ARG A 348 -5.27 -29.62 -16.40
CA ARG A 348 -4.37 -30.00 -17.48
C ARG A 348 -4.85 -29.53 -18.85
N ASP A 349 -6.16 -29.55 -19.10
CA ASP A 349 -6.73 -29.06 -20.35
C ASP A 349 -6.61 -27.54 -20.45
N ILE A 350 -6.89 -26.78 -19.35
CA ILE A 350 -6.62 -25.34 -19.27
C ILE A 350 -5.13 -25.07 -19.55
N ALA A 351 -4.21 -25.82 -18.92
CA ALA A 351 -2.77 -25.65 -19.12
C ALA A 351 -2.35 -25.86 -20.58
N ARG A 352 -2.91 -26.87 -21.27
CA ARG A 352 -2.59 -27.13 -22.70
C ARG A 352 -3.05 -25.99 -23.60
N GLU A 353 -4.26 -25.48 -23.42
CA GLU A 353 -4.75 -24.35 -24.20
C GLU A 353 -3.99 -23.05 -23.86
N ALA A 354 -3.73 -22.80 -22.59
CA ALA A 354 -2.95 -21.65 -22.14
C ALA A 354 -1.54 -21.64 -22.78
N LYS A 355 -0.87 -22.78 -22.84
CA LYS A 355 0.46 -22.88 -23.47
C LYS A 355 0.44 -22.52 -24.95
N LYS A 356 -0.57 -22.95 -25.70
CA LYS A 356 -0.72 -22.62 -27.13
C LYS A 356 -0.86 -21.10 -27.34
N CYS A 357 -1.44 -20.41 -26.37
CA CYS A 357 -1.71 -18.97 -26.42
C CYS A 357 -0.57 -18.09 -25.86
N GLY A 358 0.58 -18.68 -25.44
CA GLY A 358 1.74 -17.94 -24.93
C GLY A 358 1.66 -17.59 -23.44
N ILE A 359 0.69 -18.13 -22.70
CA ILE A 359 0.62 -18.05 -21.23
C ILE A 359 1.76 -18.87 -20.63
N GLU A 360 2.29 -18.45 -19.49
CA GLU A 360 3.55 -18.96 -18.94
C GLU A 360 3.36 -19.70 -17.60
N MET A 361 2.23 -19.51 -16.91
CA MET A 361 1.95 -20.11 -15.60
C MET A 361 0.47 -20.47 -15.45
N LEU A 362 0.20 -21.63 -14.83
CA LEU A 362 -1.13 -22.00 -14.33
C LEU A 362 -1.15 -21.82 -12.81
N VAL A 363 -2.13 -21.10 -12.28
CA VAL A 363 -2.38 -20.96 -10.84
C VAL A 363 -3.63 -21.76 -10.48
N MET A 364 -3.45 -22.71 -9.55
CA MET A 364 -4.55 -23.47 -8.93
C MET A 364 -5.05 -22.71 -7.70
N ASP A 365 -6.26 -22.17 -7.78
CA ASP A 365 -6.91 -21.39 -6.74
C ASP A 365 -7.63 -22.26 -5.69
N ASP A 366 -8.51 -21.69 -4.84
CA ASP A 366 -9.19 -22.33 -3.72
C ASP A 366 -9.88 -23.65 -4.11
N GLY A 367 -9.85 -24.65 -3.21
CA GLY A 367 -10.59 -25.90 -3.38
C GLY A 367 -9.73 -27.16 -3.63
N TRP A 368 -8.40 -27.08 -3.55
CA TRP A 368 -7.48 -28.21 -3.82
C TRP A 368 -7.22 -29.12 -2.59
N PHE A 369 -7.64 -28.73 -1.39
CA PHE A 369 -7.28 -29.35 -0.11
C PHE A 369 -8.50 -29.84 0.66
N GLY A 370 -8.30 -30.76 1.61
CA GLY A 370 -9.32 -31.28 2.54
C GLY A 370 -10.59 -31.73 1.83
N LYS A 371 -11.74 -31.33 2.35
CA LYS A 371 -13.07 -31.55 1.75
C LYS A 371 -13.62 -30.28 1.08
N ARG A 372 -12.74 -29.35 0.68
CA ARG A 372 -13.04 -28.03 0.20
C ARG A 372 -13.71 -28.04 -1.17
N ASN A 373 -15.02 -28.35 -1.21
CA ASN A 373 -15.88 -28.26 -2.39
C ASN A 373 -16.84 -27.07 -2.35
N SER A 374 -16.74 -26.27 -1.33
CA SER A 374 -17.40 -24.98 -1.10
C SER A 374 -16.62 -24.20 -0.03
N ASP A 375 -16.99 -22.97 0.25
CA ASP A 375 -16.32 -22.07 1.20
C ASP A 375 -16.64 -22.34 2.68
N ASN A 376 -17.39 -23.40 2.99
CA ASN A 376 -17.92 -23.66 4.34
C ASN A 376 -17.10 -24.65 5.19
N CYS A 377 -15.98 -25.19 4.69
CA CYS A 377 -15.19 -26.18 5.42
C CYS A 377 -13.69 -26.14 5.06
N SER A 378 -12.92 -26.89 5.84
CA SER A 378 -11.52 -27.30 5.61
C SER A 378 -10.44 -26.22 5.65
N LEU A 379 -10.73 -24.93 5.82
CA LEU A 379 -9.65 -23.96 6.10
C LEU A 379 -8.92 -24.38 7.39
N GLY A 380 -7.61 -24.44 7.32
CA GLY A 380 -6.73 -25.00 8.34
C GLY A 380 -6.20 -26.40 8.01
N ASP A 381 -6.91 -27.19 7.20
CA ASP A 381 -6.56 -28.57 6.83
C ASP A 381 -5.84 -28.63 5.48
N TRP A 382 -4.62 -28.11 5.39
CA TRP A 382 -3.84 -27.95 4.15
C TRP A 382 -3.28 -29.26 3.59
N LYS A 383 -4.13 -30.28 3.47
CA LYS A 383 -3.78 -31.57 2.86
C LYS A 383 -4.45 -31.72 1.52
N VAL A 384 -3.66 -32.12 0.51
CA VAL A 384 -4.15 -32.31 -0.87
C VAL A 384 -5.37 -33.24 -0.89
N ASN A 385 -6.42 -32.84 -1.59
CA ASN A 385 -7.57 -33.69 -1.88
C ASN A 385 -7.23 -34.58 -3.09
N GLU A 386 -6.84 -35.84 -2.82
CA GLU A 386 -6.41 -36.77 -3.89
C GLU A 386 -7.58 -37.30 -4.73
N GLU A 387 -8.84 -37.16 -4.28
CA GLU A 387 -10.01 -37.46 -5.12
C GLU A 387 -10.15 -36.45 -6.24
N LYS A 388 -9.86 -35.18 -5.96
CA LYS A 388 -9.84 -34.08 -6.93
C LYS A 388 -8.54 -34.03 -7.74
N ILE A 389 -7.42 -34.06 -7.01
CA ILE A 389 -6.05 -33.98 -7.58
C ILE A 389 -5.51 -35.41 -7.70
N THR A 390 -6.04 -36.13 -8.67
CA THR A 390 -5.69 -37.53 -8.92
C THR A 390 -4.20 -37.69 -9.17
N GLY A 391 -3.57 -38.56 -8.39
CA GLY A 391 -2.11 -38.78 -8.42
C GLY A 391 -1.33 -37.85 -7.51
N GLY A 392 -2.02 -36.95 -6.80
CA GLY A 392 -1.42 -36.01 -5.85
C GLY A 392 -0.85 -34.73 -6.48
N LEU A 393 -0.50 -33.77 -5.64
CA LEU A 393 -0.05 -32.44 -6.08
C LEU A 393 1.20 -32.52 -6.95
N LYS A 394 2.20 -33.29 -6.52
CA LYS A 394 3.45 -33.41 -7.29
C LYS A 394 3.20 -33.91 -8.71
N HIS A 395 2.30 -34.88 -8.88
CA HIS A 395 1.96 -35.39 -10.21
C HIS A 395 1.34 -34.29 -11.09
N LEU A 396 0.38 -33.52 -10.56
CA LEU A 396 -0.24 -32.41 -11.30
C LEU A 396 0.83 -31.36 -11.71
N VAL A 397 1.68 -30.95 -10.76
CA VAL A 397 2.75 -29.97 -11.01
C VAL A 397 3.71 -30.47 -12.09
N ASP A 398 4.14 -31.72 -12.00
CA ASP A 398 5.04 -32.33 -12.99
C ASP A 398 4.38 -32.37 -14.40
N GLU A 399 3.09 -32.68 -14.51
CA GLU A 399 2.35 -32.65 -15.79
C GLU A 399 2.25 -31.23 -16.36
N VAL A 400 1.95 -30.21 -15.53
CA VAL A 400 1.91 -28.81 -15.96
C VAL A 400 3.30 -28.32 -16.41
N ASN A 401 4.35 -28.69 -15.67
CA ASN A 401 5.73 -28.36 -16.05
C ASN A 401 6.15 -29.06 -17.36
N LYS A 402 5.73 -30.30 -17.61
CA LYS A 402 5.96 -31.01 -18.90
C LYS A 402 5.27 -30.33 -20.08
N ILE A 403 4.10 -29.71 -19.85
CA ILE A 403 3.42 -28.88 -20.88
C ILE A 403 4.26 -27.62 -21.17
N GLY A 404 5.12 -27.20 -20.24
CA GLY A 404 6.00 -26.04 -20.36
C GLY A 404 5.45 -24.80 -19.69
N LEU A 405 4.60 -24.95 -18.68
CA LEU A 405 4.13 -23.88 -17.80
C LEU A 405 4.75 -24.00 -16.41
N GLN A 406 4.94 -22.87 -15.75
CA GLN A 406 5.15 -22.82 -14.30
C GLN A 406 3.83 -23.13 -13.57
N PHE A 407 3.94 -23.46 -12.28
CA PHE A 407 2.78 -23.75 -11.44
C PHE A 407 2.72 -22.81 -10.24
N GLY A 408 1.54 -22.29 -9.97
CA GLY A 408 1.20 -21.50 -8.78
C GLY A 408 0.07 -22.13 -7.97
N ILE A 409 -0.02 -21.75 -6.68
CA ILE A 409 -0.99 -22.31 -5.76
C ILE A 409 -1.54 -21.22 -4.82
N TRP A 410 -2.80 -21.37 -4.43
CA TRP A 410 -3.50 -20.48 -3.49
C TRP A 410 -3.49 -21.04 -2.08
N PHE A 411 -3.37 -20.13 -1.09
CA PHE A 411 -3.52 -20.40 0.33
C PHE A 411 -4.30 -19.27 1.02
N GLU A 412 -5.04 -19.62 2.08
CA GLU A 412 -5.64 -18.69 3.04
C GLU A 412 -5.27 -19.15 4.49
N PRO A 413 -3.99 -19.05 4.87
CA PRO A 413 -3.48 -19.73 6.07
C PRO A 413 -3.77 -19.01 7.38
N GLU A 414 -4.35 -17.82 7.32
CA GLU A 414 -4.76 -17.02 8.47
C GLU A 414 -6.15 -17.41 9.00
N MET A 415 -6.89 -18.22 8.25
CA MET A 415 -8.29 -18.57 8.53
C MET A 415 -8.46 -20.03 8.93
N ILE A 416 -9.54 -20.30 9.66
CA ILE A 416 -9.93 -21.64 10.09
C ILE A 416 -11.44 -21.81 9.92
N SER A 417 -11.87 -22.92 9.31
CA SER A 417 -13.29 -23.25 9.23
C SER A 417 -13.76 -23.92 10.53
N PRO A 418 -14.97 -23.64 11.01
CA PRO A 418 -15.61 -24.43 12.08
C PRO A 418 -15.65 -25.93 11.75
N ASP A 419 -15.92 -26.27 10.49
CA ASP A 419 -15.82 -27.63 9.97
C ASP A 419 -14.42 -27.89 9.37
N SER A 420 -13.44 -28.02 10.24
CA SER A 420 -12.08 -28.45 9.93
C SER A 420 -11.56 -29.39 11.02
N ASP A 421 -10.60 -30.23 10.70
CA ASP A 421 -9.94 -31.09 11.68
C ASP A 421 -9.10 -30.25 12.64
N LEU A 422 -8.50 -29.16 12.15
CA LEU A 422 -7.75 -28.22 12.97
C LEU A 422 -8.64 -27.59 14.06
N TYR A 423 -9.83 -27.09 13.71
CA TYR A 423 -10.71 -26.45 14.69
C TYR A 423 -11.23 -27.48 15.73
N ARG A 424 -11.53 -28.70 15.30
CA ARG A 424 -11.91 -29.79 16.23
C ARG A 424 -10.80 -30.14 17.22
N ALA A 425 -9.53 -30.03 16.78
CA ALA A 425 -8.38 -30.32 17.64
C ALA A 425 -8.01 -29.12 18.53
N HIS A 426 -8.13 -27.91 18.02
CA HIS A 426 -7.67 -26.67 18.64
C HIS A 426 -8.69 -25.53 18.51
N PRO A 427 -9.88 -25.63 19.13
CA PRO A 427 -10.87 -24.55 19.05
C PRO A 427 -10.39 -23.25 19.73
N ASP A 428 -9.43 -23.37 20.66
CA ASP A 428 -8.80 -22.26 21.36
C ASP A 428 -7.78 -21.47 20.53
N TRP A 429 -7.47 -21.92 19.30
CA TRP A 429 -6.59 -21.21 18.37
C TRP A 429 -7.30 -20.13 17.53
N ALA A 430 -8.62 -20.11 17.56
CA ALA A 430 -9.39 -19.05 16.91
C ALA A 430 -9.47 -17.81 17.83
N ILE A 431 -9.41 -16.61 17.22
CA ILE A 431 -9.71 -15.34 17.90
C ILE A 431 -11.17 -15.38 18.33
N GLN A 432 -11.43 -15.18 19.62
CA GLN A 432 -12.75 -15.31 20.23
C GLN A 432 -12.80 -14.61 21.58
N ILE A 433 -13.90 -13.88 21.83
CA ILE A 433 -14.20 -13.35 23.17
C ILE A 433 -14.64 -14.49 24.08
N GLN A 434 -13.93 -14.70 25.17
CA GLN A 434 -14.22 -15.79 26.12
C GLN A 434 -15.68 -15.71 26.62
N GLY A 435 -16.40 -16.85 26.51
CA GLY A 435 -17.80 -16.96 26.95
C GLY A 435 -18.82 -16.44 25.93
N ARG A 436 -18.42 -16.04 24.75
CA ARG A 436 -19.30 -15.71 23.61
C ARG A 436 -19.09 -16.70 22.47
N GLU A 437 -20.11 -16.89 21.65
CA GLU A 437 -19.97 -17.57 20.37
C GLU A 437 -19.08 -16.72 19.46
N ALA A 438 -18.15 -17.34 18.74
CA ALA A 438 -17.26 -16.63 17.81
C ALA A 438 -18.04 -16.11 16.59
N THR A 439 -17.75 -14.90 16.19
CA THR A 439 -18.37 -14.27 15.03
C THR A 439 -17.85 -14.91 13.74
N GLN A 440 -18.74 -15.27 12.83
CA GLN A 440 -18.38 -15.78 11.52
C GLN A 440 -18.56 -14.72 10.43
N SER A 441 -17.67 -14.74 9.48
CA SER A 441 -17.85 -14.13 8.18
C SER A 441 -17.35 -15.11 7.13
N ARG A 442 -18.09 -15.32 6.05
CA ARG A 442 -17.74 -16.26 4.99
C ARG A 442 -17.50 -17.72 5.50
N ASN A 443 -18.27 -18.13 6.52
CA ASN A 443 -18.18 -19.45 7.17
C ASN A 443 -16.81 -19.77 7.79
N GLN A 444 -16.05 -18.75 8.22
CA GLN A 444 -14.71 -18.95 8.79
C GLN A 444 -14.45 -18.07 10.01
N TYR A 445 -13.51 -18.52 10.84
CA TYR A 445 -12.90 -17.79 11.94
C TYR A 445 -11.47 -17.36 11.57
N VAL A 446 -10.88 -16.50 12.40
CA VAL A 446 -9.49 -16.05 12.29
C VAL A 446 -8.62 -16.80 13.27
N LEU A 447 -7.47 -17.30 12.84
CA LEU A 447 -6.45 -17.88 13.71
C LEU A 447 -5.75 -16.82 14.55
N ASP A 448 -5.47 -17.12 15.82
CA ASP A 448 -4.77 -16.23 16.74
C ASP A 448 -3.25 -16.23 16.48
N PHE A 449 -2.80 -15.38 15.56
CA PHE A 449 -1.38 -15.24 15.23
C PHE A 449 -0.55 -14.49 16.29
N SER A 450 -1.15 -14.10 17.43
CA SER A 450 -0.35 -13.71 18.58
C SER A 450 0.38 -14.90 19.21
N ARG A 451 -0.09 -16.15 18.95
CA ARG A 451 0.47 -17.41 19.41
C ARG A 451 1.58 -17.95 18.50
N LEU A 452 2.70 -18.30 19.07
CA LEU A 452 3.83 -18.88 18.32
C LEU A 452 3.46 -20.23 17.68
N GLU A 453 2.80 -21.11 18.45
CA GLU A 453 2.40 -22.44 17.96
C GLU A 453 1.44 -22.39 16.77
N VAL A 454 0.58 -21.36 16.68
CA VAL A 454 -0.32 -21.16 15.54
C VAL A 454 0.47 -20.71 14.32
N ARG A 455 1.41 -19.77 14.49
CA ARG A 455 2.31 -19.33 13.42
C ARG A 455 3.17 -20.47 12.89
N ASP A 456 3.73 -21.29 13.80
CA ASP A 456 4.55 -22.44 13.42
C ASP A 456 3.75 -23.48 12.63
N TYR A 457 2.52 -23.75 13.05
CA TYR A 457 1.61 -24.64 12.33
C TYR A 457 1.30 -24.10 10.91
N ALA A 458 0.84 -22.86 10.83
CA ALA A 458 0.50 -22.23 9.54
C ALA A 458 1.70 -22.20 8.58
N TYR A 459 2.88 -21.84 9.10
CA TYR A 459 4.11 -21.85 8.33
C TYR A 459 4.44 -23.26 7.79
N GLU A 460 4.45 -24.27 8.64
CA GLU A 460 4.81 -25.63 8.23
C GLU A 460 3.79 -26.22 7.25
N CYS A 461 2.52 -25.87 7.38
CA CYS A 461 1.51 -26.27 6.40
C CYS A 461 1.82 -25.74 5.00
N VAL A 462 2.15 -24.44 4.87
CA VAL A 462 2.51 -23.83 3.59
C VAL A 462 3.86 -24.36 3.08
N ALA A 463 4.89 -24.33 3.93
CA ALA A 463 6.24 -24.71 3.56
C ALA A 463 6.35 -26.18 3.14
N SER A 464 5.65 -27.11 3.81
CA SER A 464 5.64 -28.52 3.42
C SER A 464 5.05 -28.74 2.03
N VAL A 465 4.00 -28.01 1.67
CA VAL A 465 3.43 -28.06 0.32
C VAL A 465 4.42 -27.52 -0.71
N LEU A 466 5.07 -26.40 -0.45
CA LEU A 466 6.06 -25.81 -1.35
C LEU A 466 7.29 -26.73 -1.55
N ARG A 467 7.75 -27.41 -0.48
CA ARG A 467 8.84 -28.40 -0.57
C ARG A 467 8.47 -29.67 -1.35
N SER A 468 7.16 -29.98 -1.46
CA SER A 468 6.67 -31.22 -2.06
C SER A 468 6.69 -31.24 -3.59
N ALA A 469 6.69 -30.06 -4.25
CA ALA A 469 6.58 -29.93 -5.69
C ALA A 469 7.25 -28.64 -6.20
N ASN A 470 7.47 -28.53 -7.52
CA ASN A 470 8.08 -27.36 -8.16
C ASN A 470 7.04 -26.23 -8.32
N ILE A 471 6.75 -25.53 -7.22
CA ILE A 471 5.79 -24.43 -7.15
C ILE A 471 6.56 -23.11 -7.21
N ALA A 472 6.23 -22.25 -8.17
CA ALA A 472 6.93 -20.99 -8.43
C ALA A 472 6.17 -19.75 -7.92
N TYR A 473 4.90 -19.89 -7.53
CA TYR A 473 4.03 -18.77 -7.15
C TYR A 473 3.06 -19.20 -6.06
N VAL A 474 2.82 -18.27 -5.13
CA VAL A 474 1.78 -18.38 -4.11
C VAL A 474 0.88 -17.16 -4.16
N LYS A 475 -0.44 -17.38 -4.23
CA LYS A 475 -1.47 -16.39 -3.92
C LYS A 475 -1.86 -16.58 -2.46
N TRP A 476 -1.46 -15.61 -1.63
CA TRP A 476 -1.76 -15.58 -0.20
C TRP A 476 -3.00 -14.74 0.05
N ASP A 477 -4.07 -15.36 0.47
CA ASP A 477 -5.37 -14.72 0.64
C ASP A 477 -5.79 -14.59 2.11
N MET A 478 -6.73 -13.67 2.37
CA MET A 478 -7.41 -13.45 3.63
C MET A 478 -8.80 -12.91 3.35
N ASN A 479 -9.84 -13.74 3.49
CA ASN A 479 -11.18 -13.41 3.02
C ASN A 479 -12.16 -13.02 4.13
N ARG A 480 -11.66 -12.49 5.24
CA ARG A 480 -12.51 -11.96 6.30
C ARG A 480 -11.77 -10.92 7.13
N GLN A 481 -12.50 -9.90 7.53
CA GLN A 481 -12.03 -8.88 8.48
C GLN A 481 -11.99 -9.44 9.89
N LEU A 482 -11.11 -8.90 10.74
CA LEU A 482 -11.04 -9.29 12.14
C LEU A 482 -12.21 -8.69 12.92
N SER A 483 -12.70 -9.48 13.85
CA SER A 483 -13.68 -9.12 14.87
C SER A 483 -13.33 -9.87 16.17
N ASP A 484 -14.11 -9.69 17.22
CA ASP A 484 -13.95 -10.45 18.46
C ASP A 484 -12.57 -10.24 19.10
N LEU A 485 -12.30 -9.03 19.60
CA LEU A 485 -11.04 -8.71 20.27
C LEU A 485 -10.89 -9.55 21.56
N GLY A 486 -10.42 -10.77 21.39
CA GLY A 486 -10.21 -11.73 22.48
C GLY A 486 -9.29 -12.87 22.10
N SER A 487 -8.27 -13.10 22.89
CA SER A 487 -7.33 -14.22 22.78
C SER A 487 -7.40 -15.07 24.05
N SER A 488 -7.52 -16.38 23.87
CA SER A 488 -7.41 -17.33 24.99
C SER A 488 -5.97 -17.49 25.49
N TYR A 489 -5.00 -16.95 24.76
CA TYR A 489 -3.58 -17.00 25.07
C TYR A 489 -3.07 -15.76 25.80
N LEU A 490 -3.48 -14.57 25.37
CA LEU A 490 -3.00 -13.33 25.95
C LEU A 490 -3.58 -13.12 27.36
N PRO A 491 -2.77 -12.64 28.33
CA PRO A 491 -3.28 -12.28 29.64
C PRO A 491 -4.23 -11.07 29.52
N LYS A 492 -5.08 -10.88 30.53
CA LYS A 492 -6.14 -9.85 30.52
C LYS A 492 -5.60 -8.42 30.30
N GLU A 493 -4.39 -8.15 30.77
CA GLU A 493 -3.72 -6.86 30.67
C GLU A 493 -3.23 -6.52 29.24
N ARG A 494 -3.13 -7.55 28.38
CA ARG A 494 -2.60 -7.45 27.00
C ARG A 494 -3.65 -7.78 25.91
N GLN A 495 -4.92 -7.91 26.27
CA GLN A 495 -5.95 -8.25 25.28
C GLN A 495 -6.09 -7.20 24.17
N GLN A 496 -5.94 -5.92 24.50
CA GLN A 496 -5.99 -4.82 23.51
C GLN A 496 -4.72 -4.71 22.63
N GLU A 497 -3.74 -5.57 22.84
CA GLU A 497 -2.57 -5.71 21.96
C GLU A 497 -2.84 -6.69 20.79
N LEU A 498 -3.95 -7.43 20.83
CA LEU A 498 -4.21 -8.59 19.98
C LEU A 498 -4.10 -8.25 18.48
N PHE A 499 -4.77 -7.21 18.01
CA PHE A 499 -4.79 -6.90 16.57
C PHE A 499 -3.41 -6.47 16.06
N HIS A 500 -2.65 -5.72 16.86
CA HIS A 500 -1.26 -5.40 16.48
C HIS A 500 -0.36 -6.65 16.52
N ARG A 501 -0.49 -7.48 17.55
CA ARG A 501 0.27 -8.76 17.65
C ARG A 501 -0.07 -9.73 16.53
N TYR A 502 -1.33 -9.76 16.10
CA TYR A 502 -1.76 -10.54 14.94
C TYR A 502 -1.00 -10.11 13.67
N VAL A 503 -0.97 -8.81 13.39
CA VAL A 503 -0.27 -8.26 12.21
C VAL A 503 1.23 -8.56 12.28
N LEU A 504 1.87 -8.41 13.45
CA LEU A 504 3.27 -8.81 13.63
C LEU A 504 3.48 -10.30 13.38
N GLY A 505 2.51 -11.14 13.76
CA GLY A 505 2.54 -12.58 13.49
C GLY A 505 2.44 -12.91 11.99
N VAL A 506 1.60 -12.19 11.24
CA VAL A 506 1.51 -12.31 9.77
C VAL A 506 2.83 -11.93 9.11
N TYR A 507 3.44 -10.82 9.54
CA TYR A 507 4.73 -10.37 9.02
C TYR A 507 5.85 -11.38 9.30
N GLU A 508 5.92 -11.93 10.52
CA GLU A 508 6.89 -12.97 10.86
C GLU A 508 6.73 -14.20 9.96
N LEU A 509 5.50 -14.61 9.71
CA LEU A 509 5.22 -15.79 8.89
C LEU A 509 5.62 -15.53 7.42
N GLN A 510 5.27 -14.38 6.86
CA GLN A 510 5.69 -14.00 5.49
C GLN A 510 7.22 -13.82 5.40
N GLU A 511 7.87 -13.26 6.42
CA GLU A 511 9.33 -13.15 6.48
C GLU A 511 10.02 -14.52 6.42
N ARG A 512 9.53 -15.49 7.21
CA ARG A 512 10.02 -16.87 7.17
C ARG A 512 9.85 -17.49 5.78
N LEU A 513 8.69 -17.27 5.15
CA LEU A 513 8.38 -17.81 3.83
C LEU A 513 9.32 -17.28 2.75
N VAL A 514 9.47 -15.95 2.64
CA VAL A 514 10.34 -15.34 1.61
C VAL A 514 11.83 -15.58 1.88
N THR A 515 12.21 -15.87 3.12
CA THR A 515 13.59 -16.24 3.48
C THR A 515 13.90 -17.67 3.08
N GLU A 516 13.00 -18.62 3.32
CA GLU A 516 13.21 -20.02 2.92
C GLU A 516 13.04 -20.22 1.42
N PHE A 517 12.12 -19.48 0.78
CA PHE A 517 11.82 -19.59 -0.65
C PHE A 517 12.09 -18.27 -1.39
N PRO A 518 13.35 -17.84 -1.54
CA PRO A 518 13.70 -16.53 -2.12
C PRO A 518 13.35 -16.40 -3.61
N ASP A 519 13.10 -17.51 -4.29
CA ASP A 519 12.71 -17.57 -5.70
C ASP A 519 11.19 -17.62 -5.91
N LEU A 520 10.42 -17.65 -4.81
CA LEU A 520 8.97 -17.68 -4.87
C LEU A 520 8.39 -16.32 -5.26
N LEU A 521 7.52 -16.29 -6.25
CA LEU A 521 6.69 -15.12 -6.54
C LEU A 521 5.48 -15.15 -5.61
N LEU A 522 5.51 -14.33 -4.57
CA LEU A 522 4.41 -14.16 -3.63
C LEU A 522 3.47 -13.04 -4.10
N GLU A 523 2.18 -13.31 -4.19
CA GLU A 523 1.12 -12.33 -4.40
C GLU A 523 0.18 -12.33 -3.19
N ASN A 524 0.03 -11.19 -2.53
CA ASN A 524 -0.98 -11.05 -1.49
C ASN A 524 -2.36 -10.75 -2.09
N CYS A 525 -3.39 -11.27 -1.44
CA CYS A 525 -4.81 -11.02 -1.67
C CYS A 525 -5.50 -10.89 -0.31
N SER A 526 -6.57 -10.13 -0.23
CA SER A 526 -7.42 -10.06 0.96
C SER A 526 -8.85 -9.75 0.51
N GLY A 527 -9.55 -10.79 0.00
CA GLY A 527 -10.83 -10.58 -0.66
C GLY A 527 -10.69 -9.47 -1.72
N GLY A 528 -9.75 -9.59 -2.63
CA GLY A 528 -9.29 -8.48 -3.47
C GLY A 528 -8.21 -7.65 -2.77
N GLY A 529 -8.39 -6.33 -2.73
CA GLY A 529 -7.38 -5.37 -2.36
C GLY A 529 -7.48 -4.77 -0.95
N ALA A 530 -8.04 -5.47 0.05
CA ALA A 530 -8.15 -4.91 1.41
C ALA A 530 -6.79 -4.62 2.05
N ARG A 531 -5.78 -5.47 1.80
CA ARG A 531 -4.41 -5.25 2.25
C ARG A 531 -3.47 -4.93 1.07
N PHE A 532 -3.96 -4.15 0.12
CA PHE A 532 -3.10 -3.58 -0.93
C PHE A 532 -2.37 -2.38 -0.34
N ASP A 533 -1.36 -2.62 0.47
CA ASP A 533 -0.66 -1.63 1.28
C ASP A 533 0.86 -1.82 1.27
N PRO A 534 1.65 -0.82 1.70
CA PRO A 534 3.11 -0.91 1.67
C PRO A 534 3.68 -1.95 2.63
N GLY A 535 2.94 -2.32 3.69
CA GLY A 535 3.37 -3.36 4.62
C GLY A 535 3.45 -4.73 3.92
N MET A 536 2.42 -5.09 3.14
CA MET A 536 2.42 -6.32 2.36
C MET A 536 3.39 -6.27 1.18
N LEU A 537 3.60 -5.10 0.55
CA LEU A 537 4.56 -4.95 -0.55
C LEU A 537 6.02 -5.22 -0.13
N TYR A 538 6.35 -5.07 1.13
CA TYR A 538 7.67 -5.41 1.64
C TYR A 538 8.02 -6.90 1.45
N TYR A 539 7.01 -7.77 1.50
CA TYR A 539 7.14 -9.22 1.35
C TYR A 539 6.78 -9.71 -0.07
N SER A 540 5.79 -9.10 -0.70
CA SER A 540 5.29 -9.51 -2.01
C SER A 540 5.45 -8.42 -3.07
N PRO A 541 6.03 -8.73 -4.25
CA PRO A 541 6.29 -7.73 -5.28
C PRO A 541 5.03 -7.31 -6.04
N GLN A 542 3.90 -7.97 -5.79
CA GLN A 542 2.60 -7.68 -6.39
C GLN A 542 1.46 -8.09 -5.46
N ILE A 543 0.32 -7.44 -5.61
CA ILE A 543 -0.90 -7.68 -4.83
C ILE A 543 -2.09 -7.71 -5.77
N TRP A 544 -3.03 -8.63 -5.55
CA TRP A 544 -4.32 -8.65 -6.24
C TRP A 544 -5.13 -7.41 -5.87
N CYS A 545 -5.39 -6.53 -6.82
CA CYS A 545 -5.89 -5.20 -6.49
C CYS A 545 -7.39 -5.14 -6.27
N SER A 546 -8.16 -6.08 -6.83
CA SER A 546 -9.61 -6.17 -6.66
C SER A 546 -10.15 -7.48 -7.23
N ASP A 547 -11.14 -8.06 -6.56
CA ASP A 547 -11.92 -9.19 -7.09
C ASP A 547 -12.85 -8.77 -8.25
N ASN A 548 -13.03 -7.47 -8.46
CA ASN A 548 -13.73 -6.98 -9.64
C ASN A 548 -12.78 -6.96 -10.84
N THR A 549 -13.06 -7.83 -11.80
CA THR A 549 -12.29 -7.99 -13.05
C THR A 549 -12.92 -7.27 -14.24
N ASP A 550 -14.03 -6.54 -14.05
CA ASP A 550 -14.64 -5.74 -15.11
C ASP A 550 -13.71 -4.61 -15.59
N ALA A 551 -13.47 -4.54 -16.90
CA ALA A 551 -12.50 -3.59 -17.46
C ALA A 551 -12.87 -2.12 -17.21
N VAL A 552 -14.15 -1.77 -17.10
CA VAL A 552 -14.57 -0.39 -16.86
C VAL A 552 -14.40 0.01 -15.41
N GLU A 553 -14.79 -0.86 -14.47
CA GLU A 553 -14.56 -0.65 -13.03
C GLU A 553 -13.05 -0.57 -12.73
N ARG A 554 -12.25 -1.42 -13.39
CA ARG A 554 -10.78 -1.42 -13.24
C ARG A 554 -10.14 -0.10 -13.66
N LEU A 555 -10.74 0.70 -14.56
CA LEU A 555 -10.21 2.03 -14.86
C LEU A 555 -10.12 2.92 -13.61
N MET A 556 -11.13 2.89 -12.73
CA MET A 556 -11.13 3.67 -11.49
C MET A 556 -10.28 3.02 -10.39
N ILE A 557 -10.38 1.71 -10.22
CA ILE A 557 -9.60 0.96 -9.21
C ILE A 557 -8.10 1.06 -9.50
N GLN A 558 -7.69 0.89 -10.75
CA GLN A 558 -6.29 0.97 -11.16
C GLN A 558 -5.77 2.41 -11.19
N GLU A 559 -6.62 3.41 -11.48
CA GLU A 559 -6.24 4.83 -11.35
C GLU A 559 -5.87 5.17 -9.91
N GLY A 560 -6.74 4.85 -8.94
CA GLY A 560 -6.48 5.11 -7.54
C GLY A 560 -5.28 4.32 -7.00
N SER A 561 -5.10 3.07 -7.45
CA SER A 561 -3.92 2.27 -7.11
C SER A 561 -2.65 2.90 -7.71
N ALA A 562 -2.67 3.29 -8.99
CA ALA A 562 -1.53 3.90 -9.68
C ALA A 562 -1.19 5.31 -9.20
N LEU A 563 -2.04 5.96 -8.42
CA LEU A 563 -1.73 7.27 -7.80
C LEU A 563 -0.50 7.18 -6.89
N ILE A 564 -0.33 6.05 -6.21
CA ILE A 564 0.74 5.86 -5.22
C ILE A 564 1.60 4.61 -5.44
N TYR A 565 1.14 3.65 -6.25
CA TYR A 565 1.87 2.40 -6.47
C TYR A 565 2.30 2.23 -7.92
N PRO A 566 3.53 1.75 -8.19
CA PRO A 566 3.96 1.43 -9.54
C PRO A 566 3.07 0.33 -10.14
N LEU A 567 2.80 0.41 -11.44
CA LEU A 567 1.92 -0.55 -12.12
C LEU A 567 2.37 -2.00 -11.95
N SER A 568 3.67 -2.21 -11.78
CA SER A 568 4.25 -3.53 -11.56
C SER A 568 3.75 -4.26 -10.30
N VAL A 569 3.13 -3.57 -9.36
CA VAL A 569 2.58 -4.22 -8.14
C VAL A 569 1.09 -4.53 -8.25
N ILE A 570 0.41 -4.06 -9.30
CA ILE A 570 -1.02 -4.20 -9.48
C ILE A 570 -1.33 -5.51 -10.22
N GLY A 571 -1.94 -6.49 -9.54
CA GLY A 571 -2.47 -7.69 -10.20
C GLY A 571 -3.65 -7.32 -11.12
N ALA A 572 -3.50 -7.56 -12.44
CA ALA A 572 -4.48 -7.17 -13.44
C ALA A 572 -4.71 -8.30 -14.45
N HIS A 573 -5.93 -8.84 -14.47
CA HIS A 573 -6.27 -9.97 -15.32
C HIS A 573 -7.42 -9.65 -16.27
N VAL A 574 -7.42 -10.34 -17.41
CA VAL A 574 -8.52 -10.38 -18.38
C VAL A 574 -9.51 -11.44 -17.93
N SER A 575 -10.78 -11.05 -17.74
CA SER A 575 -11.88 -11.96 -17.38
C SER A 575 -12.79 -12.27 -18.54
N ASP A 576 -13.72 -13.21 -18.34
CA ASP A 576 -14.78 -13.55 -19.28
C ASP A 576 -15.91 -12.49 -19.28
N CYS A 577 -16.83 -12.59 -20.22
CA CYS A 577 -18.04 -11.79 -20.35
C CYS A 577 -19.28 -12.67 -20.58
N PRO A 578 -20.45 -12.30 -20.01
CA PRO A 578 -20.69 -11.14 -19.12
C PRO A 578 -19.89 -11.20 -17.83
N ASN A 579 -19.32 -10.08 -17.38
CA ASN A 579 -18.56 -10.05 -16.15
C ASN A 579 -19.42 -10.52 -14.96
N HIS A 580 -18.86 -11.39 -14.10
CA HIS A 580 -19.62 -12.03 -13.03
C HIS A 580 -20.08 -11.05 -11.93
N SER A 581 -19.36 -9.92 -11.72
CA SER A 581 -19.69 -8.94 -10.68
C SER A 581 -20.73 -7.92 -11.13
N VAL A 582 -20.67 -7.45 -12.38
CA VAL A 582 -21.50 -6.33 -12.87
C VAL A 582 -22.35 -6.68 -14.09
N GLY A 583 -22.22 -7.87 -14.67
CA GLY A 583 -22.98 -8.30 -15.85
C GLY A 583 -22.65 -7.56 -17.15
N ARG A 584 -21.59 -6.76 -17.17
CA ARG A 584 -21.17 -5.96 -18.33
C ARG A 584 -20.48 -6.83 -19.37
N VAL A 585 -20.72 -6.49 -20.66
CA VAL A 585 -20.02 -7.09 -21.79
C VAL A 585 -19.13 -6.04 -22.43
N THR A 586 -17.83 -6.31 -22.46
CA THR A 586 -16.80 -5.43 -23.06
C THR A 586 -15.98 -6.20 -24.09
N PRO A 587 -15.48 -5.53 -25.15
CA PRO A 587 -14.64 -6.20 -26.14
C PRO A 587 -13.38 -6.83 -25.50
N PHE A 588 -13.00 -8.01 -25.98
CA PHE A 588 -11.83 -8.74 -25.46
C PHE A 588 -10.53 -7.92 -25.59
N GLU A 589 -10.37 -7.19 -26.70
CA GLU A 589 -9.27 -6.26 -26.92
C GLU A 589 -9.19 -5.20 -25.81
N THR A 590 -10.32 -4.58 -25.44
CA THR A 590 -10.35 -3.54 -24.40
C THR A 590 -10.05 -4.12 -23.01
N ARG A 591 -10.55 -5.32 -22.70
CA ARG A 591 -10.16 -6.03 -21.46
C ARG A 591 -8.65 -6.22 -21.38
N GLY A 592 -8.01 -6.62 -22.49
CA GLY A 592 -6.56 -6.75 -22.59
C GLY A 592 -5.82 -5.42 -22.39
N HIS A 593 -6.25 -4.35 -23.06
CA HIS A 593 -5.60 -3.04 -22.94
C HIS A 593 -5.67 -2.45 -21.52
N VAL A 594 -6.80 -2.65 -20.81
CA VAL A 594 -6.94 -2.22 -19.41
C VAL A 594 -6.06 -3.08 -18.49
N ALA A 595 -5.97 -4.37 -18.71
CA ALA A 595 -5.13 -5.28 -17.92
C ALA A 595 -3.61 -5.01 -18.12
N LEU A 596 -3.19 -4.35 -19.20
CA LEU A 596 -1.80 -3.90 -19.39
C LEU A 596 -1.35 -2.83 -18.36
N ALA A 597 -2.29 -2.24 -17.60
CA ALA A 597 -1.94 -1.35 -16.48
C ALA A 597 -1.62 -2.12 -15.19
N GLY A 598 -0.93 -3.24 -15.28
CA GLY A 598 -0.52 -4.07 -14.17
C GLY A 598 0.27 -5.31 -14.57
N THR A 599 0.41 -6.25 -13.64
CA THR A 599 0.93 -7.60 -13.91
C THR A 599 -0.13 -8.41 -14.63
N PHE A 600 0.15 -8.74 -15.87
CA PHE A 600 -0.84 -9.24 -16.82
C PHE A 600 -1.14 -10.74 -16.63
N GLY A 601 -2.41 -11.10 -16.68
CA GLY A 601 -2.87 -12.47 -16.63
C GLY A 601 -4.31 -12.64 -17.11
N TYR A 602 -4.85 -13.83 -16.87
CA TYR A 602 -6.20 -14.23 -17.26
C TYR A 602 -6.93 -14.88 -16.08
N GLU A 603 -8.22 -14.55 -15.96
CA GLU A 603 -9.16 -15.09 -14.98
C GLU A 603 -10.40 -15.56 -15.73
N LEU A 604 -10.31 -16.67 -16.47
CA LEU A 604 -11.36 -17.18 -17.35
C LEU A 604 -11.13 -18.65 -17.74
N ASP A 605 -12.19 -19.34 -18.19
CA ASP A 605 -12.07 -20.68 -18.77
C ASP A 605 -11.68 -20.61 -20.24
N ILE A 606 -10.38 -20.64 -20.51
CA ILE A 606 -9.81 -20.57 -21.88
C ILE A 606 -10.32 -21.70 -22.80
N THR A 607 -10.86 -22.79 -22.25
CA THR A 607 -11.41 -23.90 -23.02
C THR A 607 -12.85 -23.66 -23.49
N LYS A 608 -13.55 -22.65 -22.90
CA LYS A 608 -14.97 -22.39 -23.13
C LYS A 608 -15.29 -21.03 -23.72
N ILE A 609 -14.38 -20.03 -23.61
CA ILE A 609 -14.60 -18.72 -24.23
C ILE A 609 -14.82 -18.83 -25.75
N PRO A 610 -15.51 -17.86 -26.38
CA PRO A 610 -15.69 -17.82 -27.84
C PRO A 610 -14.35 -17.94 -28.59
N GLU A 611 -14.38 -18.63 -29.74
CA GLU A 611 -13.16 -18.86 -30.54
C GLU A 611 -12.53 -17.54 -31.01
N GLU A 612 -13.35 -16.54 -31.33
CA GLU A 612 -12.92 -15.20 -31.69
C GLU A 612 -12.13 -14.50 -30.55
N ASP A 613 -12.57 -14.64 -29.31
CA ASP A 613 -11.86 -14.10 -28.14
C ASP A 613 -10.57 -14.88 -27.89
N ARG A 614 -10.63 -16.22 -27.92
CA ARG A 614 -9.43 -17.06 -27.73
C ARG A 614 -8.37 -16.81 -28.77
N ALA A 615 -8.76 -16.53 -30.01
CA ALA A 615 -7.81 -16.21 -31.09
C ALA A 615 -7.01 -14.91 -30.86
N LEU A 616 -7.51 -14.00 -30.01
CA LEU A 616 -6.82 -12.74 -29.65
C LEU A 616 -5.79 -12.90 -28.51
N ILE A 617 -5.85 -13.99 -27.73
CA ILE A 617 -4.92 -14.19 -26.60
C ILE A 617 -3.45 -14.19 -27.02
N PRO A 618 -3.02 -14.87 -28.12
CA PRO A 618 -1.63 -14.82 -28.56
C PRO A 618 -1.13 -13.40 -28.89
N GLU A 619 -1.99 -12.54 -29.44
CA GLU A 619 -1.65 -11.16 -29.72
C GLU A 619 -1.53 -10.33 -28.42
N GLN A 620 -2.43 -10.54 -27.46
CA GLN A 620 -2.37 -9.88 -26.15
C GLN A 620 -1.11 -10.28 -25.37
N THR A 621 -0.77 -11.57 -25.33
CA THR A 621 0.46 -12.06 -24.67
C THR A 621 1.72 -11.53 -25.34
N ALA A 622 1.75 -11.45 -26.68
CA ALA A 622 2.84 -10.85 -27.43
C ALA A 622 2.97 -9.34 -27.15
N THR A 623 1.84 -8.64 -27.08
CA THR A 623 1.76 -7.19 -26.74
C THR A 623 2.31 -6.94 -25.34
N TYR A 624 1.88 -7.71 -24.32
CA TYR A 624 2.44 -7.60 -22.98
C TYR A 624 3.94 -7.88 -22.97
N ASN A 625 4.39 -8.95 -23.62
CA ASN A 625 5.80 -9.30 -23.72
C ASN A 625 6.64 -8.19 -24.36
N LYS A 626 6.09 -7.47 -25.32
CA LYS A 626 6.73 -6.33 -25.97
C LYS A 626 6.88 -5.13 -25.03
N TYR A 627 5.85 -4.79 -24.28
CA TYR A 627 5.77 -3.56 -23.49
C TYR A 627 6.00 -3.74 -21.99
N ARG A 628 6.19 -4.98 -21.49
CA ARG A 628 6.31 -5.22 -20.05
C ARG A 628 7.45 -4.44 -19.37
N HIS A 629 8.54 -4.13 -20.08
CA HIS A 629 9.62 -3.31 -19.54
C HIS A 629 9.15 -1.90 -19.18
N LEU A 630 8.26 -1.30 -19.98
CA LEU A 630 7.61 -0.02 -19.66
C LEU A 630 6.62 -0.17 -18.51
N ILE A 631 5.86 -1.28 -18.47
CA ILE A 631 4.86 -1.54 -17.41
C ILE A 631 5.56 -1.74 -16.07
N GLN A 632 6.67 -2.48 -16.05
CA GLN A 632 7.39 -2.80 -14.82
C GLN A 632 8.32 -1.70 -14.32
N GLN A 633 8.95 -0.94 -15.23
CA GLN A 633 10.03 -0.01 -14.89
C GLN A 633 9.84 1.40 -15.44
N GLY A 634 8.82 1.63 -16.27
CA GLY A 634 8.54 2.93 -16.84
C GLY A 634 7.96 3.93 -15.83
N GLU A 635 8.06 5.20 -16.19
CA GLU A 635 7.38 6.27 -15.48
C GLU A 635 5.92 6.35 -15.90
N TYR A 636 5.03 6.47 -14.94
CA TYR A 636 3.59 6.59 -15.17
C TYR A 636 3.16 8.05 -15.26
N TYR A 637 2.30 8.34 -16.23
CA TYR A 637 1.69 9.65 -16.43
C TYR A 637 0.18 9.50 -16.62
N ARG A 638 -0.60 10.00 -15.68
CA ARG A 638 -2.04 10.16 -15.85
C ARG A 638 -2.34 11.31 -16.79
N ILE A 639 -3.13 11.09 -17.83
CA ILE A 639 -3.45 12.09 -18.86
C ILE A 639 -4.90 12.51 -18.77
N ALA A 640 -5.80 11.56 -18.61
CA ALA A 640 -7.23 11.83 -18.42
C ALA A 640 -7.84 10.73 -17.54
N SER A 641 -8.84 11.09 -16.75
CA SER A 641 -9.55 10.20 -15.86
C SER A 641 -11.01 10.02 -16.30
N TYR A 642 -11.42 8.76 -16.45
CA TYR A 642 -12.83 8.42 -16.66
C TYR A 642 -13.69 8.85 -15.46
N ARG A 643 -13.18 8.78 -14.25
CA ARG A 643 -13.83 9.26 -13.04
C ARG A 643 -14.25 10.74 -13.15
N GLU A 644 -13.44 11.58 -13.79
CA GLU A 644 -13.67 13.03 -13.91
C GLU A 644 -14.54 13.39 -15.11
N ASN A 645 -14.26 12.79 -16.26
CA ASN A 645 -14.90 13.19 -17.51
C ASN A 645 -16.07 12.30 -17.93
N HIS A 646 -16.25 11.12 -17.35
CA HIS A 646 -17.30 10.13 -17.60
C HIS A 646 -17.41 9.65 -19.06
N LYS A 647 -16.34 9.76 -19.83
CA LYS A 647 -16.33 9.42 -21.27
C LYS A 647 -15.17 8.55 -21.68
N TYR A 648 -13.97 8.86 -21.19
CA TYR A 648 -12.74 8.20 -21.61
C TYR A 648 -11.68 8.23 -20.52
N ASP A 649 -10.73 7.35 -20.67
CA ASP A 649 -9.56 7.24 -19.83
C ASP A 649 -8.28 7.27 -20.67
N CYS A 650 -7.18 7.81 -20.14
CA CYS A 650 -5.91 7.85 -20.85
C CYS A 650 -4.72 7.94 -19.90
N TRP A 651 -3.71 7.12 -20.13
CA TRP A 651 -2.44 7.18 -19.43
C TRP A 651 -1.27 6.87 -20.36
N ALA A 652 -0.06 7.24 -19.94
CA ALA A 652 1.17 6.91 -20.65
C ALA A 652 2.20 6.27 -19.74
N LEU A 653 3.00 5.39 -20.31
CA LEU A 653 4.20 4.80 -19.73
C LEU A 653 5.41 5.23 -20.56
N SER A 654 6.37 5.85 -19.92
CA SER A 654 7.57 6.37 -20.58
C SER A 654 8.82 5.63 -20.06
N SER A 655 9.72 5.28 -20.96
CA SER A 655 11.05 4.84 -20.53
C SER A 655 11.77 5.95 -19.75
N GLN A 656 12.68 5.57 -18.85
CA GLN A 656 13.44 6.53 -18.03
C GLN A 656 14.20 7.57 -18.87
N ASP A 657 14.74 7.14 -20.02
CA ASP A 657 15.45 8.01 -20.95
C ASP A 657 14.54 8.77 -21.95
N LYS A 658 13.23 8.65 -21.79
CA LYS A 658 12.18 9.28 -22.63
C LYS A 658 12.23 8.89 -24.10
N LYS A 659 12.93 7.81 -24.48
CA LYS A 659 13.01 7.41 -25.89
C LYS A 659 11.84 6.56 -26.37
N GLU A 660 11.09 6.00 -25.45
CA GLU A 660 9.96 5.13 -25.73
C GLU A 660 8.76 5.52 -24.87
N VAL A 661 7.60 5.70 -25.47
CA VAL A 661 6.36 6.05 -24.75
C VAL A 661 5.20 5.22 -25.30
N LEU A 662 4.53 4.50 -24.39
CA LEU A 662 3.30 3.77 -24.68
C LEU A 662 2.11 4.55 -24.10
N VAL A 663 1.18 4.97 -24.95
CA VAL A 663 -0.06 5.64 -24.54
C VAL A 663 -1.24 4.67 -24.71
N THR A 664 -1.99 4.47 -23.64
CA THR A 664 -3.24 3.71 -23.65
C THR A 664 -4.41 4.70 -23.61
N TYR A 665 -5.34 4.56 -24.55
CA TYR A 665 -6.58 5.34 -24.60
C TYR A 665 -7.78 4.40 -24.60
N VAL A 666 -8.75 4.65 -23.72
CA VAL A 666 -9.98 3.88 -23.60
C VAL A 666 -11.18 4.81 -23.70
N GLN A 667 -11.94 4.72 -24.78
CA GLN A 667 -13.25 5.35 -24.88
C GLN A 667 -14.29 4.45 -24.19
N VAL A 668 -14.82 4.90 -23.06
CA VAL A 668 -15.83 4.16 -22.31
C VAL A 668 -17.22 4.37 -22.91
N LEU A 669 -17.56 5.63 -23.21
CA LEU A 669 -18.87 5.98 -23.80
C LEU A 669 -18.70 6.73 -25.12
N GLY A 670 -19.40 6.26 -26.15
CA GLY A 670 -19.60 6.98 -27.40
C GLY A 670 -20.56 8.17 -27.21
N VAL A 671 -20.28 9.26 -27.87
CA VAL A 671 -21.12 10.47 -27.83
C VAL A 671 -21.62 10.77 -29.26
N PRO A 672 -22.93 11.00 -29.46
CA PRO A 672 -23.44 11.34 -30.78
C PRO A 672 -22.84 12.66 -31.28
N ASN A 673 -22.61 12.74 -32.59
CA ASN A 673 -21.99 13.88 -33.25
C ASN A 673 -20.61 14.26 -32.65
N SER A 674 -19.85 13.25 -32.24
CA SER A 674 -18.51 13.48 -31.74
C SER A 674 -17.50 13.60 -32.89
N HIS A 675 -16.50 14.46 -32.68
CA HIS A 675 -15.33 14.60 -33.56
C HIS A 675 -14.12 13.90 -32.93
N SER A 676 -13.01 13.84 -33.67
CA SER A 676 -11.72 13.40 -33.14
C SER A 676 -11.36 14.18 -31.87
N ARG A 677 -11.00 13.46 -30.81
CA ARG A 677 -10.64 14.05 -29.53
C ARG A 677 -9.18 14.47 -29.52
N LYS A 678 -8.92 15.70 -29.16
CA LYS A 678 -7.56 16.20 -28.93
C LYS A 678 -7.19 15.91 -27.45
N VAL A 679 -6.09 15.20 -27.24
CA VAL A 679 -5.56 14.86 -25.91
C VAL A 679 -4.13 15.37 -25.79
N PHE A 680 -3.81 16.06 -24.69
CA PHE A 680 -2.47 16.57 -24.42
C PHE A 680 -1.66 15.46 -23.72
N LEU A 681 -0.74 14.84 -24.45
CA LEU A 681 0.03 13.72 -23.95
C LEU A 681 1.07 14.17 -22.91
N ARG A 682 1.64 13.22 -22.17
CA ARG A 682 2.66 13.43 -21.15
C ARG A 682 3.74 12.35 -21.27
N GLY A 683 4.89 12.56 -20.61
CA GLY A 683 5.98 11.60 -20.57
C GLY A 683 6.97 11.66 -21.74
N PHE A 684 6.89 12.68 -22.58
CA PHE A 684 7.80 12.90 -23.72
C PHE A 684 8.91 13.90 -23.38
N ASP A 685 10.07 13.77 -24.03
CA ASP A 685 11.07 14.84 -24.06
C ASP A 685 10.64 15.89 -25.09
N PRO A 686 10.45 17.18 -24.71
CA PRO A 686 10.02 18.22 -25.65
C PRO A 686 10.97 18.44 -26.82
N LYS A 687 12.24 18.08 -26.68
CA LYS A 687 13.29 18.31 -27.68
C LYS A 687 13.46 17.14 -28.65
N VAL A 688 12.80 16.03 -28.43
CA VAL A 688 12.92 14.79 -29.21
C VAL A 688 11.79 14.69 -30.23
N THR A 689 12.10 14.19 -31.42
CA THR A 689 11.11 13.81 -32.44
C THR A 689 10.83 12.32 -32.31
N TYR A 690 9.56 11.95 -32.24
CA TYR A 690 9.09 10.59 -32.11
C TYR A 690 8.37 10.12 -33.36
N ARG A 691 8.53 8.84 -33.70
CA ARG A 691 7.75 8.15 -34.71
C ARG A 691 6.63 7.35 -34.05
N LEU A 692 5.42 7.44 -34.58
CA LEU A 692 4.32 6.57 -34.20
C LEU A 692 4.47 5.22 -34.91
N GLU A 693 4.55 4.17 -34.11
CA GLU A 693 4.71 2.80 -34.62
C GLU A 693 3.60 2.42 -35.60
N GLY A 694 3.94 1.66 -36.63
CA GLY A 694 3.01 1.23 -37.67
C GLY A 694 2.66 2.31 -38.71
N THR A 695 3.27 3.49 -38.58
CA THR A 695 3.06 4.64 -39.51
C THR A 695 4.39 5.29 -39.86
N GLU A 696 4.36 6.21 -40.88
CA GLU A 696 5.47 7.12 -41.19
C GLU A 696 5.33 8.47 -40.48
N GLU A 697 4.30 8.62 -39.63
CA GLU A 697 4.02 9.91 -38.97
C GLU A 697 5.05 10.18 -37.87
N THR A 698 5.52 11.42 -37.80
CA THR A 698 6.47 11.89 -36.80
C THR A 698 5.93 13.12 -36.08
N TYR A 699 6.20 13.20 -34.79
CA TYR A 699 5.74 14.28 -33.93
C TYR A 699 6.88 14.74 -33.01
N THR A 700 6.99 16.02 -32.74
CA THR A 700 7.88 16.48 -31.67
C THR A 700 7.21 16.26 -30.31
N GLY A 701 8.00 15.91 -29.30
CA GLY A 701 7.47 15.73 -27.93
C GLY A 701 6.77 17.01 -27.45
N GLU A 702 7.29 18.19 -27.77
CA GLU A 702 6.65 19.47 -27.45
C GLU A 702 5.25 19.60 -28.07
N MET A 703 5.06 19.22 -29.33
CA MET A 703 3.74 19.26 -29.97
C MET A 703 2.77 18.24 -29.36
N LEU A 704 3.22 17.03 -29.06
CA LEU A 704 2.38 16.03 -28.40
C LEU A 704 1.89 16.51 -27.02
N MET A 705 2.74 17.20 -26.26
CA MET A 705 2.42 17.69 -24.93
C MET A 705 1.65 19.03 -24.92
N LYS A 706 1.98 19.97 -25.79
CA LYS A 706 1.38 21.31 -25.79
C LYS A 706 0.33 21.53 -26.88
N GLY A 707 0.52 20.93 -28.06
CA GLY A 707 -0.41 20.97 -29.17
C GLY A 707 -1.50 19.90 -29.08
N GLY A 708 -1.15 18.78 -28.52
CA GLY A 708 -2.02 17.60 -28.35
C GLY A 708 -1.93 16.62 -29.51
N PHE A 709 -2.45 15.41 -29.26
CA PHE A 709 -2.59 14.32 -30.22
C PHE A 709 -4.07 14.04 -30.50
N LEU A 710 -4.41 13.76 -31.77
CA LEU A 710 -5.80 13.50 -32.17
C LEU A 710 -6.14 12.00 -32.06
N MET A 711 -7.01 11.66 -31.15
CA MET A 711 -7.63 10.34 -31.04
C MET A 711 -8.74 10.24 -32.08
N LYS A 712 -8.49 9.51 -33.18
CA LYS A 712 -9.38 9.38 -34.35
C LYS A 712 -10.05 8.02 -34.40
N ASP A 713 -11.17 7.94 -35.09
CA ASP A 713 -11.84 6.70 -35.49
C ASP A 713 -12.32 5.83 -34.32
N PHE A 714 -12.86 6.47 -33.27
CA PHE A 714 -13.55 5.79 -32.18
C PHE A 714 -15.05 5.84 -32.39
N TRP A 715 -15.64 4.68 -32.58
CA TRP A 715 -17.08 4.50 -32.75
C TRP A 715 -17.64 3.47 -31.79
N GLY A 716 -18.67 3.84 -31.02
CA GLY A 716 -19.31 2.99 -30.03
C GLY A 716 -18.63 3.04 -28.66
N ASP A 717 -19.18 2.24 -27.73
CA ASP A 717 -18.73 2.15 -26.35
C ASP A 717 -17.59 1.14 -26.20
N PHE A 718 -16.83 1.30 -25.10
CA PHE A 718 -15.80 0.37 -24.68
C PHE A 718 -14.74 0.08 -25.77
N LYS A 719 -14.26 1.12 -26.43
CA LYS A 719 -13.22 1.01 -27.47
C LYS A 719 -11.88 1.50 -26.93
N SER A 720 -10.81 0.78 -27.24
CA SER A 720 -9.47 1.14 -26.78
C SER A 720 -8.43 1.05 -27.88
N ARG A 721 -7.31 1.73 -27.67
CA ARG A 721 -6.17 1.68 -28.58
C ARG A 721 -4.86 1.98 -27.83
N LEU A 722 -3.82 1.29 -28.23
CA LEU A 722 -2.44 1.56 -27.83
C LEU A 722 -1.76 2.43 -28.91
N TYR A 723 -1.02 3.42 -28.47
CA TYR A 723 -0.16 4.24 -29.34
C TYR A 723 1.26 4.16 -28.80
N HIS A 724 2.15 3.62 -29.61
CA HIS A 724 3.55 3.44 -29.25
C HIS A 724 4.42 4.42 -30.03
N PHE A 725 5.18 5.24 -29.31
CA PHE A 725 6.05 6.27 -29.82
C PHE A 725 7.50 5.93 -29.51
N THR A 726 8.37 6.00 -30.52
CA THR A 726 9.82 5.78 -30.37
C THR A 726 10.61 6.96 -30.85
N ALA A 727 11.64 7.38 -30.12
CA ALA A 727 12.56 8.44 -30.54
C ALA A 727 13.21 8.10 -31.89
N LYS A 728 13.31 9.09 -32.76
CA LYS A 728 13.87 8.96 -34.12
C LYS A 728 15.37 9.23 -34.14
#